data_7d34fe606862ef0f1b96cf7caa805e6b
#
_entry.id   7d34fe606862ef0f1b96cf7caa805e6b
#
_cell.length_a   1.000
_cell.length_b   1.000
_cell.length_c   1.000
_cell.angle_alpha   90.00
_cell.angle_beta   90.00
_cell.angle_gamma   90.00
#
_symmetry.space_group_name_H-M   'P 1'
#
loop_
_entity.id
_entity.type
_entity.pdbx_description
1 polymer ?
#
loop_
_entity_poly.entity_id
_entity_poly.type
_entity_poly.pdbx_seq_one_letter_code
_entity_poly.pdbx_strand_id
1 'polypeptide(L)'
;MNAFRKQVEDYLNQWPTNKAVVSFDFSKDQINYGQRRDNRSISKLPGDEEYVRAYIVTKLVNELGYDMADIAFENEYSIGRPTKKKARIDIIVYKPHSNDIFMFIELKAPDKYKEEQNKAIEHQLYALAAQEINKESNKIEYLVYCSLNDLDCSEMVTLIDYNKYDTFAKWKDTPDYHPNLLASYSSAPSSTAKRSFGVNDVDARIEGIISSLNQHIKYTEVKDSLLFVNTCILALFNDEFRNNVINGIYDSDPIVSIIDEMQTNIVKSGGEIDKYSFTDTSNKTSITSLIKSTCTSMKSKKELDGAIYSLLDFLKDIAKKIFPIIQYGTNEDKLLISETIYKYIYIHKNGKNSIISTPANITNFMVKLLDLQEEDFFVEFCSGFGNFTLSYLLYIINNYSDVNGNKVSGIENEDYIYLFYITTLRIIGLNLIQALNGDMLRLNNINDLIPSYNSNYKVGACMNPPFGGKDNAVAAKLVLKGCEILPKGSLFAVILPYAFAIGSSKSNGFDAEQFHKDLLKNNTLLASFSLADGTFGVAASTVVTTFIIKTGVPHFKKINDTEYELDGEGRKIPNEKTYLMYCKDDGYKILKNTRVEKKKGLGKEKINSWLSDYQTKTTDPLKSVYIDIHEDDEWLIEAYMKTDYSTLSESDFEETIRNYYSYLIKNRRV
;
A
#
# COMPACT_ATOMS: atom_id res chain seq x y z
N MET A 1 -21.69 -49.71 22.01
CA MET A 1 -21.09 -48.53 21.38
C MET A 1 -21.03 -47.43 22.42
N ASN A 2 -19.86 -46.81 22.62
CA ASN A 2 -19.68 -45.71 23.60
C ASN A 2 -20.55 -44.50 23.14
N ALA A 3 -21.15 -43.77 24.08
CA ALA A 3 -21.99 -42.61 23.80
C ALA A 3 -21.29 -41.55 22.91
N PHE A 4 -20.03 -41.34 23.19
CA PHE A 4 -19.15 -40.45 22.40
C PHE A 4 -19.05 -40.87 20.91
N ARG A 5 -18.76 -42.12 20.62
CA ARG A 5 -18.66 -42.63 19.23
C ARG A 5 -19.99 -42.50 18.47
N LYS A 6 -21.10 -42.72 19.17
CA LYS A 6 -22.42 -42.57 18.57
C LYS A 6 -22.69 -41.12 18.20
N GLN A 7 -22.35 -40.16 19.04
CA GLN A 7 -22.53 -38.72 18.74
C GLN A 7 -21.68 -38.30 17.54
N VAL A 8 -20.43 -38.80 17.42
CA VAL A 8 -19.60 -38.54 16.23
C VAL A 8 -20.22 -39.14 14.98
N GLU A 9 -20.75 -40.37 15.03
CA GLU A 9 -21.44 -40.99 13.91
C GLU A 9 -22.71 -40.20 13.51
N ASP A 10 -23.50 -39.75 14.49
CA ASP A 10 -24.67 -38.92 14.25
C ASP A 10 -24.28 -37.59 13.56
N TYR A 11 -23.16 -36.98 13.96
CA TYR A 11 -22.61 -35.78 13.28
C TYR A 11 -22.17 -36.08 11.83
N LEU A 12 -21.50 -37.20 11.58
CA LEU A 12 -21.08 -37.57 10.23
C LEU A 12 -22.27 -37.88 9.32
N ASN A 13 -23.32 -38.52 9.85
CA ASN A 13 -24.50 -38.91 9.11
C ASN A 13 -25.46 -37.75 8.74
N GLN A 14 -25.29 -36.57 9.31
CA GLN A 14 -26.11 -35.40 8.95
C GLN A 14 -25.79 -34.88 7.53
N TRP A 15 -24.63 -35.27 6.95
CA TRP A 15 -24.23 -34.81 5.65
C TRP A 15 -24.78 -35.71 4.53
N PRO A 16 -25.26 -35.13 3.41
CA PRO A 16 -25.76 -35.93 2.29
C PRO A 16 -24.64 -36.76 1.66
N THR A 17 -25.00 -37.91 1.07
CA THR A 17 -24.08 -38.90 0.52
C THR A 17 -23.03 -38.34 -0.44
N ASN A 18 -23.40 -37.31 -1.22
CA ASN A 18 -22.47 -36.64 -2.15
C ASN A 18 -21.48 -35.69 -1.47
N LYS A 19 -21.67 -35.41 -0.16
CA LYS A 19 -20.75 -34.62 0.68
C LYS A 19 -20.11 -35.48 1.79
N ALA A 20 -20.32 -36.78 1.79
CA ALA A 20 -19.75 -37.68 2.77
C ALA A 20 -18.25 -37.84 2.50
N VAL A 21 -17.40 -37.13 3.26
CA VAL A 21 -15.94 -37.23 3.23
C VAL A 21 -15.41 -38.43 3.98
N VAL A 22 -16.20 -38.94 4.92
CA VAL A 22 -15.85 -40.06 5.80
C VAL A 22 -16.99 -41.07 5.82
N SER A 23 -16.65 -42.34 5.77
CA SER A 23 -17.61 -43.46 5.93
C SER A 23 -17.03 -44.57 6.75
N PHE A 24 -17.88 -45.24 7.56
CA PHE A 24 -17.50 -46.41 8.34
C PHE A 24 -17.83 -47.70 7.61
N ASP A 25 -16.87 -48.61 7.49
CA ASP A 25 -17.09 -49.98 7.05
C ASP A 25 -17.00 -50.90 8.26
N PHE A 26 -18.10 -51.11 8.97
CA PHE A 26 -18.18 -51.92 10.15
C PHE A 26 -17.88 -53.40 9.89
N SER A 27 -18.00 -53.87 8.63
CA SER A 27 -17.69 -55.26 8.29
C SER A 27 -16.17 -55.51 8.24
N LYS A 28 -15.39 -54.47 7.97
CA LYS A 28 -13.93 -54.53 7.89
C LYS A 28 -13.22 -53.83 9.06
N ASP A 29 -13.99 -53.33 10.01
CA ASP A 29 -13.47 -52.54 11.13
C ASP A 29 -12.59 -51.36 10.64
N GLN A 30 -13.07 -50.60 9.64
CA GLN A 30 -12.30 -49.55 8.97
C GLN A 30 -13.10 -48.26 8.87
N ILE A 31 -12.37 -47.11 8.91
CA ILE A 31 -12.85 -45.80 8.49
C ILE A 31 -12.27 -45.51 7.10
N ASN A 32 -13.14 -45.18 6.17
CA ASN A 32 -12.74 -44.77 4.82
C ASN A 32 -12.87 -43.26 4.68
N TYR A 33 -11.81 -42.65 4.24
CA TYR A 33 -11.77 -41.22 3.93
C TYR A 33 -11.79 -41.04 2.41
N GLY A 34 -12.36 -39.94 1.91
CA GLY A 34 -12.38 -39.60 0.50
C GLY A 34 -10.97 -39.47 -0.10
N GLN A 35 -10.89 -39.18 -1.39
CA GLN A 35 -9.62 -38.97 -2.09
C GLN A 35 -8.88 -37.79 -1.47
N ARG A 36 -7.67 -38.02 -0.99
CA ARG A 36 -6.80 -37.04 -0.33
C ARG A 36 -5.45 -36.99 -1.05
N ARG A 37 -4.62 -36.05 -0.58
CA ARG A 37 -3.29 -35.81 -1.13
C ARG A 37 -2.34 -37.03 -1.02
N ASP A 38 -2.44 -37.78 0.08
CA ASP A 38 -1.74 -39.03 0.27
C ASP A 38 -2.73 -40.22 0.19
N ASN A 39 -2.47 -41.19 -0.65
CA ASN A 39 -3.32 -42.37 -0.81
C ASN A 39 -3.01 -43.50 0.19
N ARG A 40 -2.52 -43.18 1.39
CA ARG A 40 -2.25 -44.19 2.40
C ARG A 40 -3.56 -44.66 3.02
N SER A 41 -3.79 -46.00 3.00
CA SER A 41 -4.93 -46.61 3.71
C SER A 41 -4.69 -46.60 5.22
N ILE A 42 -5.60 -46.01 5.98
CA ILE A 42 -5.61 -46.15 7.43
C ILE A 42 -6.43 -47.40 7.73
N SER A 43 -5.73 -48.43 8.15
CA SER A 43 -6.35 -49.73 8.49
C SER A 43 -6.55 -49.86 9.99
N LYS A 44 -7.76 -50.15 10.39
CA LYS A 44 -8.35 -50.51 11.71
C LYS A 44 -9.04 -49.34 12.41
N LEU A 45 -10.22 -49.63 12.94
CA LEU A 45 -10.99 -48.83 13.88
C LEU A 45 -10.43 -48.99 15.32
N PRO A 46 -9.51 -48.24 15.77
CA PRO A 46 -8.86 -48.64 17.00
C PRO A 46 -9.11 -47.79 18.21
N GLY A 47 -9.59 -46.61 18.11
CA GLY A 47 -9.73 -45.79 19.31
C GLY A 47 -10.54 -44.51 19.09
N ASP A 48 -10.84 -43.81 20.19
CA ASP A 48 -11.61 -42.58 20.18
C ASP A 48 -10.88 -41.48 19.42
N GLU A 49 -9.53 -41.56 19.28
CA GLU A 49 -8.74 -40.62 18.45
C GLU A 49 -9.08 -40.69 16.96
N GLU A 50 -9.38 -41.87 16.40
CA GLU A 50 -9.86 -41.98 15.01
C GLU A 50 -11.24 -41.41 14.82
N TYR A 51 -12.12 -41.49 15.81
CA TYR A 51 -13.43 -40.80 15.77
C TYR A 51 -13.24 -39.28 15.83
N VAL A 52 -12.31 -38.75 16.63
CA VAL A 52 -11.91 -37.35 16.63
C VAL A 52 -11.41 -36.95 15.25
N ARG A 53 -10.53 -37.75 14.62
CA ARG A 53 -10.03 -37.50 13.27
C ARG A 53 -11.16 -37.43 12.24
N ALA A 54 -12.09 -38.37 12.27
CA ALA A 54 -13.24 -38.40 11.38
C ALA A 54 -14.11 -37.15 11.51
N TYR A 55 -14.38 -36.71 12.72
CA TYR A 55 -15.12 -35.47 13.00
C TYR A 55 -14.36 -34.24 12.45
N ILE A 56 -13.09 -34.07 12.82
CA ILE A 56 -12.28 -32.92 12.46
C ILE A 56 -12.13 -32.82 10.94
N VAL A 57 -11.86 -33.93 10.23
CA VAL A 57 -11.76 -33.94 8.76
C VAL A 57 -13.06 -33.55 8.10
N THR A 58 -14.19 -34.08 8.58
CA THR A 58 -15.51 -33.73 8.07
C THR A 58 -15.81 -32.27 8.26
N LYS A 59 -15.47 -31.73 9.42
CA LYS A 59 -15.61 -30.29 9.72
C LYS A 59 -14.74 -29.44 8.82
N LEU A 60 -13.45 -29.76 8.68
CA LEU A 60 -12.53 -29.03 7.80
C LEU A 60 -13.09 -28.91 6.39
N VAL A 61 -13.62 -30.02 5.83
CA VAL A 61 -14.11 -30.02 4.44
C VAL A 61 -15.49 -29.41 4.31
N ASN A 62 -16.46 -29.87 5.10
CA ASN A 62 -17.88 -29.55 4.90
C ASN A 62 -18.31 -28.22 5.52
N GLU A 63 -17.72 -27.83 6.65
CA GLU A 63 -18.06 -26.57 7.33
C GLU A 63 -17.04 -25.46 7.05
N LEU A 64 -15.74 -25.81 7.05
CA LEU A 64 -14.68 -24.82 6.95
C LEU A 64 -14.15 -24.64 5.51
N GLY A 65 -14.61 -25.48 4.56
CA GLY A 65 -14.38 -25.30 3.13
C GLY A 65 -12.98 -25.69 2.63
N TYR A 66 -12.23 -26.52 3.38
CA TYR A 66 -10.97 -27.08 2.89
C TYR A 66 -11.20 -28.15 1.83
N ASP A 67 -10.29 -28.24 0.84
CA ASP A 67 -10.34 -29.32 -0.14
C ASP A 67 -9.66 -30.57 0.43
N MET A 68 -10.32 -31.74 0.28
CA MET A 68 -9.72 -33.02 0.64
C MET A 68 -8.39 -33.29 -0.06
N ALA A 69 -8.22 -32.77 -1.29
CA ALA A 69 -6.97 -32.87 -2.04
C ALA A 69 -5.78 -32.15 -1.37
N ASP A 70 -6.06 -31.19 -0.49
CA ASP A 70 -5.02 -30.47 0.26
C ASP A 70 -4.75 -31.07 1.64
N ILE A 71 -5.39 -32.20 1.99
CA ILE A 71 -5.25 -32.85 3.29
C ILE A 71 -4.44 -34.16 3.18
N ALA A 72 -3.44 -34.32 4.05
CA ALA A 72 -2.66 -35.55 4.20
C ALA A 72 -2.69 -36.05 5.65
N PHE A 73 -2.51 -37.38 5.83
CA PHE A 73 -2.52 -38.00 7.15
C PHE A 73 -1.20 -38.68 7.45
N GLU A 74 -0.84 -38.72 8.76
CA GLU A 74 0.20 -39.53 9.34
C GLU A 74 1.56 -39.48 8.61
N ASN A 75 2.03 -38.31 8.21
CA ASN A 75 3.36 -38.17 7.66
C ASN A 75 4.43 -38.50 8.72
N GLU A 76 5.34 -39.44 8.37
CA GLU A 76 6.42 -39.86 9.26
C GLU A 76 7.64 -38.96 9.13
N TYR A 77 8.13 -38.52 10.27
CA TYR A 77 9.36 -37.75 10.41
C TYR A 77 10.40 -38.49 11.23
N SER A 78 11.65 -38.32 10.87
CA SER A 78 12.76 -38.91 11.64
C SER A 78 13.41 -37.87 12.57
N ILE A 79 13.26 -38.01 13.88
CA ILE A 79 13.78 -37.06 14.89
C ILE A 79 14.99 -37.67 15.61
N GLY A 80 16.05 -36.87 15.79
CA GLY A 80 17.17 -37.12 16.69
C GLY A 80 18.42 -37.69 16.05
N ARG A 81 19.58 -37.44 16.70
CA ARG A 81 20.89 -38.08 16.49
C ARG A 81 21.45 -38.45 17.86
N PRO A 82 22.05 -39.65 18.09
CA PRO A 82 22.37 -40.70 17.12
C PRO A 82 21.23 -41.71 16.87
N THR A 83 20.18 -41.77 17.71
CA THR A 83 19.04 -42.68 17.52
C THR A 83 17.87 -41.93 16.87
N LYS A 84 17.48 -42.36 15.67
CA LYS A 84 16.32 -41.85 14.95
C LYS A 84 15.04 -42.38 15.60
N LYS A 85 14.23 -41.49 16.18
CA LYS A 85 12.84 -41.80 16.55
C LYS A 85 11.93 -41.37 15.42
N LYS A 86 10.92 -42.18 15.11
CA LYS A 86 9.85 -41.79 14.18
C LYS A 86 8.81 -41.03 14.97
N ALA A 87 8.46 -39.84 14.47
CA ALA A 87 7.32 -39.07 14.95
C ALA A 87 6.35 -38.83 13.77
N ARG A 88 5.07 -38.65 14.04
CA ARG A 88 4.03 -38.48 13.04
C ARG A 88 3.17 -37.28 13.40
N ILE A 89 2.62 -36.60 12.39
CA ILE A 89 1.55 -35.62 12.53
C ILE A 89 0.28 -36.26 12.05
N ASP A 90 -0.81 -36.13 12.79
CA ASP A 90 -2.06 -36.79 12.49
C ASP A 90 -2.72 -36.25 11.23
N ILE A 91 -2.79 -34.93 11.06
CA ILE A 91 -3.32 -34.28 9.87
C ILE A 91 -2.40 -33.14 9.44
N ILE A 92 -2.13 -33.05 8.15
CA ILE A 92 -1.44 -31.92 7.54
C ILE A 92 -2.40 -31.29 6.53
N VAL A 93 -2.61 -29.99 6.66
CA VAL A 93 -3.37 -29.20 5.69
C VAL A 93 -2.37 -28.35 4.90
N TYR A 94 -2.35 -28.55 3.59
CA TYR A 94 -1.51 -27.79 2.67
C TYR A 94 -2.26 -26.59 2.12
N LYS A 95 -1.51 -25.62 1.63
CA LYS A 95 -2.10 -24.53 0.84
C LYS A 95 -2.56 -25.06 -0.52
N PRO A 96 -3.65 -24.53 -1.09
CA PRO A 96 -4.14 -24.96 -2.40
C PRO A 96 -3.05 -24.90 -3.47
N HIS A 97 -2.93 -25.97 -4.25
CA HIS A 97 -1.98 -26.09 -5.35
C HIS A 97 -0.50 -25.83 -4.96
N SER A 98 -0.13 -26.03 -3.69
CA SER A 98 1.20 -25.77 -3.13
C SER A 98 1.70 -26.94 -2.31
N ASN A 99 3.01 -26.99 -2.06
CA ASN A 99 3.62 -27.86 -1.07
C ASN A 99 3.82 -27.16 0.30
N ASP A 100 3.44 -25.89 0.40
CA ASP A 100 3.49 -25.16 1.65
C ASP A 100 2.43 -25.68 2.61
N ILE A 101 2.81 -25.82 3.87
CA ILE A 101 1.94 -26.35 4.91
C ILE A 101 1.21 -25.18 5.56
N PHE A 102 -0.11 -25.26 5.57
CA PHE A 102 -0.95 -24.29 6.25
C PHE A 102 -1.09 -24.61 7.73
N MET A 103 -1.46 -25.87 8.06
CA MET A 103 -1.60 -26.31 9.43
C MET A 103 -1.00 -27.70 9.67
N PHE A 104 -0.34 -27.88 10.80
CA PHE A 104 -0.14 -29.17 11.45
C PHE A 104 -1.21 -29.37 12.52
N ILE A 105 -1.90 -30.50 12.51
CA ILE A 105 -2.92 -30.85 13.48
C ILE A 105 -2.56 -32.14 14.17
N GLU A 106 -2.39 -32.07 15.48
CA GLU A 106 -2.20 -33.21 16.36
C GLU A 106 -3.49 -33.49 17.13
N LEU A 107 -3.94 -34.71 17.08
CA LEU A 107 -5.19 -35.16 17.69
C LEU A 107 -4.93 -35.94 18.97
N LYS A 108 -5.89 -35.91 19.86
CA LYS A 108 -5.87 -36.81 21.04
C LYS A 108 -7.29 -37.32 21.31
N ALA A 109 -7.35 -38.51 21.89
CA ALA A 109 -8.58 -39.01 22.47
C ALA A 109 -9.08 -38.05 23.58
N PRO A 110 -10.39 -37.93 23.82
CA PRO A 110 -10.97 -37.00 24.79
C PRO A 110 -10.33 -37.07 26.18
N ASP A 111 -10.12 -38.27 26.70
CA ASP A 111 -9.55 -38.55 28.02
C ASP A 111 -8.07 -38.12 28.17
N LYS A 112 -7.33 -38.03 27.06
CA LYS A 112 -5.91 -37.71 27.04
C LYS A 112 -5.59 -36.24 26.75
N TYR A 113 -6.56 -35.47 26.27
CA TYR A 113 -6.35 -34.11 25.78
C TYR A 113 -5.61 -33.22 26.79
N LYS A 114 -6.10 -33.13 28.02
CA LYS A 114 -5.49 -32.28 29.06
C LYS A 114 -4.17 -32.79 29.57
N GLU A 115 -4.04 -34.10 29.70
CA GLU A 115 -2.85 -34.75 30.28
C GLU A 115 -1.63 -34.63 29.34
N GLU A 116 -1.83 -34.80 28.03
CA GLU A 116 -0.76 -34.84 27.04
C GLU A 116 -0.49 -33.48 26.36
N GLN A 117 -1.28 -32.42 26.62
CA GLN A 117 -1.27 -31.15 25.88
C GLN A 117 0.14 -30.56 25.73
N ASN A 118 0.81 -30.24 26.83
CA ASN A 118 2.12 -29.59 26.76
C ASN A 118 3.16 -30.47 26.08
N LYS A 119 3.14 -31.78 26.36
CA LYS A 119 4.08 -32.75 25.79
C LYS A 119 3.88 -32.92 24.27
N ALA A 120 2.65 -33.00 23.82
CA ALA A 120 2.32 -33.11 22.39
C ALA A 120 2.66 -31.82 21.64
N ILE A 121 2.33 -30.66 22.20
CA ILE A 121 2.65 -29.37 21.57
C ILE A 121 4.17 -29.21 21.46
N GLU A 122 4.95 -29.43 22.53
CA GLU A 122 6.40 -29.26 22.52
C GLU A 122 7.11 -30.32 21.66
N HIS A 123 6.83 -31.58 21.88
CA HIS A 123 7.64 -32.68 21.35
C HIS A 123 7.12 -33.25 20.01
N GLN A 124 5.87 -32.95 19.62
CA GLN A 124 5.33 -33.36 18.34
C GLN A 124 5.19 -32.13 17.44
N LEU A 125 4.31 -31.15 17.75
CA LEU A 125 4.06 -30.01 16.87
C LEU A 125 5.29 -29.13 16.63
N TYR A 126 5.87 -28.55 17.68
CA TYR A 126 7.05 -27.69 17.53
C TYR A 126 8.30 -28.42 17.03
N ALA A 127 8.54 -29.64 17.50
CA ALA A 127 9.71 -30.43 17.08
C ALA A 127 9.64 -30.77 15.58
N LEU A 128 8.46 -31.07 15.05
CA LEU A 128 8.28 -31.39 13.63
C LEU A 128 8.21 -30.15 12.77
N ALA A 129 7.61 -29.07 13.25
CA ALA A 129 7.62 -27.78 12.57
C ALA A 129 9.04 -27.25 12.34
N ALA A 130 9.89 -27.34 13.36
CA ALA A 130 11.30 -26.94 13.25
C ALA A 130 12.09 -27.79 12.22
N GLN A 131 11.69 -29.06 11.99
CA GLN A 131 12.31 -29.86 10.92
C GLN A 131 11.88 -29.48 9.52
N GLU A 132 10.62 -29.11 9.33
CA GLU A 132 10.11 -28.67 8.03
C GLU A 132 10.75 -27.34 7.56
N ILE A 133 11.01 -26.43 8.47
CA ILE A 133 11.69 -25.17 8.16
C ILE A 133 13.12 -25.38 7.67
N ASN A 134 13.80 -26.43 8.14
CA ASN A 134 15.15 -26.79 7.70
C ASN A 134 15.18 -27.47 6.33
N LYS A 135 14.03 -27.86 5.79
CA LYS A 135 13.89 -28.30 4.40
C LYS A 135 13.57 -27.07 3.55
N GLU A 136 14.39 -26.76 2.59
CA GLU A 136 14.50 -25.50 1.83
C GLU A 136 13.21 -24.86 1.24
N SER A 137 12.01 -25.37 1.47
CA SER A 137 10.81 -24.88 0.81
C SER A 137 9.50 -24.86 1.59
N ASN A 138 9.40 -25.48 2.76
CA ASN A 138 8.09 -25.62 3.41
C ASN A 138 7.93 -24.67 4.60
N LYS A 139 7.01 -23.69 4.48
CA LYS A 139 6.57 -22.84 5.60
C LYS A 139 5.37 -23.49 6.27
N ILE A 140 5.30 -23.36 7.60
CA ILE A 140 4.15 -23.76 8.41
C ILE A 140 3.58 -22.49 9.02
N GLU A 141 2.27 -22.29 8.94
CA GLU A 141 1.64 -21.11 9.52
C GLU A 141 1.06 -21.39 10.90
N TYR A 142 0.40 -22.54 11.07
CA TYR A 142 -0.29 -22.86 12.30
C TYR A 142 0.02 -24.24 12.82
N LEU A 143 0.07 -24.33 14.16
CA LEU A 143 0.09 -25.58 14.88
C LEU A 143 -1.22 -25.72 15.65
N VAL A 144 -1.90 -26.84 15.49
CA VAL A 144 -3.20 -27.10 16.09
C VAL A 144 -3.13 -28.35 16.96
N TYR A 145 -3.53 -28.24 18.20
CA TYR A 145 -3.72 -29.35 19.11
C TYR A 145 -5.20 -29.46 19.45
N CYS A 146 -5.85 -30.55 19.14
CA CYS A 146 -7.29 -30.64 19.32
C CYS A 146 -7.81 -32.02 19.70
N SER A 147 -9.02 -32.02 20.25
CA SER A 147 -9.84 -33.17 20.60
C SER A 147 -11.32 -32.75 20.60
N LEU A 148 -12.18 -33.64 21.05
CA LEU A 148 -13.59 -33.42 21.33
C LEU A 148 -13.86 -33.71 22.82
N ASN A 149 -14.85 -33.03 23.38
CA ASN A 149 -15.37 -33.34 24.69
C ASN A 149 -16.17 -34.64 24.60
N ASP A 150 -15.94 -35.58 25.55
CA ASP A 150 -16.56 -36.91 25.58
C ASP A 150 -18.08 -36.88 25.91
N LEU A 151 -18.58 -35.78 26.48
CA LEU A 151 -19.98 -35.66 26.91
C LEU A 151 -20.87 -35.09 25.82
N ASP A 152 -20.43 -34.08 25.09
CA ASP A 152 -21.22 -33.28 24.15
C ASP A 152 -20.59 -33.09 22.76
N CYS A 153 -19.45 -33.73 22.49
CA CYS A 153 -18.65 -33.57 21.27
C CYS A 153 -18.27 -32.12 20.93
N SER A 154 -18.33 -31.21 21.91
CA SER A 154 -17.81 -29.86 21.70
C SER A 154 -16.30 -29.88 21.44
N GLU A 155 -15.83 -29.00 20.58
CA GLU A 155 -14.43 -28.96 20.16
C GLU A 155 -13.53 -28.41 21.25
N MET A 156 -12.45 -29.11 21.54
CA MET A 156 -11.37 -28.65 22.41
C MET A 156 -10.16 -28.36 21.52
N VAL A 157 -9.88 -27.07 21.26
CA VAL A 157 -8.85 -26.64 20.29
C VAL A 157 -7.87 -25.68 20.95
N THR A 158 -6.59 -25.93 20.71
CA THR A 158 -5.49 -24.99 20.95
C THR A 158 -4.85 -24.70 19.61
N LEU A 159 -5.06 -23.48 19.08
CA LEU A 159 -4.47 -22.99 17.84
C LEU A 159 -3.28 -22.11 18.18
N ILE A 160 -2.16 -22.34 17.54
CA ILE A 160 -0.91 -21.58 17.73
C ILE A 160 -0.49 -20.98 16.40
N ASP A 161 -0.35 -19.65 16.35
CA ASP A 161 0.28 -18.96 15.23
C ASP A 161 1.80 -19.17 15.31
N TYR A 162 2.33 -20.03 14.43
CA TYR A 162 3.74 -20.38 14.41
C TYR A 162 4.64 -19.24 13.92
N ASN A 163 4.10 -18.29 13.19
CA ASN A 163 4.84 -17.10 12.78
C ASN A 163 5.06 -16.14 13.97
N LYS A 164 4.11 -16.11 14.90
CA LYS A 164 4.19 -15.30 16.13
C LYS A 164 4.99 -16.00 17.22
N TYR A 165 4.80 -17.29 17.36
CA TYR A 165 5.42 -18.14 18.39
C TYR A 165 6.20 -19.28 17.74
N ASP A 166 7.40 -19.00 17.24
CA ASP A 166 8.27 -19.94 16.52
C ASP A 166 8.94 -20.99 17.42
N THR A 167 8.80 -20.85 18.75
CA THR A 167 9.29 -21.80 19.74
C THR A 167 8.27 -22.05 20.84
N PHE A 168 8.29 -23.27 21.41
CA PHE A 168 7.41 -23.64 22.51
C PHE A 168 7.57 -22.71 23.73
N ALA A 169 8.80 -22.30 24.05
CA ALA A 169 9.06 -21.39 25.16
C ALA A 169 8.34 -20.05 24.99
N LYS A 170 8.43 -19.45 23.81
CA LYS A 170 7.72 -18.18 23.52
C LYS A 170 6.20 -18.31 23.64
N TRP A 171 5.64 -19.43 23.17
CA TRP A 171 4.21 -19.67 23.29
C TRP A 171 3.78 -19.94 24.73
N LYS A 172 4.56 -20.73 25.47
CA LYS A 172 4.26 -21.07 26.85
C LYS A 172 4.24 -19.88 27.80
N ASP A 173 5.14 -18.91 27.57
CA ASP A 173 5.21 -17.69 28.38
C ASP A 173 4.06 -16.72 28.08
N THR A 174 3.46 -16.81 26.89
CA THR A 174 2.33 -15.93 26.48
C THR A 174 1.33 -16.77 25.68
N PRO A 175 0.59 -17.69 26.33
CA PRO A 175 -0.33 -18.58 25.62
C PRO A 175 -1.45 -17.77 24.96
N ASP A 176 -1.63 -18.00 23.65
CA ASP A 176 -2.68 -17.42 22.83
C ASP A 176 -3.65 -18.53 22.45
N TYR A 177 -4.87 -18.51 23.00
CA TYR A 177 -5.85 -19.55 22.82
C TYR A 177 -6.92 -19.11 21.83
N HIS A 178 -7.01 -19.82 20.70
CA HIS A 178 -8.12 -19.69 19.78
C HIS A 178 -9.02 -20.95 19.90
N PRO A 179 -10.25 -20.82 20.33
CA PRO A 179 -11.10 -21.96 20.66
C PRO A 179 -11.62 -22.69 19.42
N ASN A 180 -11.45 -22.15 18.21
CA ASN A 180 -11.99 -22.69 16.97
C ASN A 180 -10.89 -23.03 15.98
N LEU A 181 -11.11 -24.07 15.16
CA LEU A 181 -10.33 -24.33 13.97
C LEU A 181 -10.47 -23.17 12.98
N LEU A 182 -9.39 -22.87 12.24
CA LEU A 182 -9.45 -21.88 11.19
C LEU A 182 -10.45 -22.31 10.11
N ALA A 183 -11.21 -21.35 9.62
CA ALA A 183 -12.04 -21.52 8.42
C ALA A 183 -11.15 -21.71 7.18
N SER A 184 -11.70 -21.68 5.98
CA SER A 184 -10.91 -21.78 4.74
C SER A 184 -9.86 -20.67 4.64
N TYR A 185 -8.87 -20.82 3.73
CA TYR A 185 -7.80 -19.82 3.53
C TYR A 185 -8.30 -18.39 3.34
N SER A 186 -9.49 -18.20 2.75
CA SER A 186 -10.11 -16.89 2.54
C SER A 186 -10.72 -16.28 3.80
N SER A 187 -11.06 -17.13 4.78
CA SER A 187 -11.66 -16.73 6.05
C SER A 187 -10.73 -17.00 7.25
N ALA A 188 -9.56 -17.58 7.02
CA ALA A 188 -8.50 -17.48 8.00
C ALA A 188 -8.45 -16.00 8.39
N PRO A 189 -8.54 -15.65 9.69
CA PRO A 189 -8.25 -14.30 10.09
C PRO A 189 -6.96 -13.97 9.38
N SER A 190 -6.89 -12.83 8.73
CA SER A 190 -5.71 -12.40 8.00
C SER A 190 -4.52 -12.21 8.97
N SER A 191 -4.24 -13.25 9.60
CA SER A 191 -3.07 -13.64 10.37
C SER A 191 -2.07 -14.33 9.46
N THR A 192 -2.16 -14.00 8.22
CA THR A 192 -1.05 -13.19 7.85
C THR A 192 -1.03 -12.04 8.83
N ALA A 193 -0.70 -12.28 10.09
CA ALA A 193 -0.14 -11.28 10.98
C ALA A 193 0.91 -10.67 10.10
N LYS A 194 0.55 -9.52 9.47
CA LYS A 194 1.34 -8.92 8.40
C LYS A 194 2.71 -8.85 9.02
N ARG A 195 3.62 -9.72 8.59
CA ARG A 195 4.93 -9.81 9.19
C ARG A 195 5.59 -8.50 8.88
N SER A 196 5.81 -7.65 9.88
CA SER A 196 6.56 -6.44 9.63
C SER A 196 7.97 -6.87 9.26
N PHE A 197 8.32 -6.68 7.99
CA PHE A 197 9.68 -6.90 7.51
C PHE A 197 10.60 -5.80 8.01
N GLY A 198 10.04 -4.62 8.30
CA GLY A 198 10.79 -3.45 8.73
C GLY A 198 11.59 -2.79 7.60
N VAL A 199 11.86 -1.51 7.78
CA VAL A 199 12.52 -0.68 6.75
C VAL A 199 13.86 -1.27 6.31
N ASN A 200 14.68 -1.74 7.25
CA ASN A 200 16.03 -2.25 6.93
C ASN A 200 16.00 -3.56 6.12
N ASP A 201 15.05 -4.45 6.37
CA ASP A 201 14.95 -5.73 5.63
C ASP A 201 14.43 -5.47 4.20
N VAL A 202 13.41 -4.63 4.03
CA VAL A 202 12.90 -4.21 2.71
C VAL A 202 13.99 -3.51 1.91
N ASP A 203 14.68 -2.55 2.53
CA ASP A 203 15.76 -1.77 1.91
C ASP A 203 16.88 -2.69 1.41
N ALA A 204 17.39 -3.60 2.26
CA ALA A 204 18.49 -4.52 1.91
C ALA A 204 18.13 -5.49 0.78
N ARG A 205 16.89 -6.01 0.75
CA ARG A 205 16.44 -6.93 -0.33
C ARG A 205 16.38 -6.23 -1.68
N ILE A 206 15.82 -5.03 -1.71
CA ILE A 206 15.66 -4.25 -2.94
C ILE A 206 17.01 -3.72 -3.42
N GLU A 207 17.83 -3.19 -2.50
CA GLU A 207 19.20 -2.75 -2.82
C GLU A 207 20.00 -3.86 -3.51
N GLY A 208 19.97 -5.08 -2.95
CA GLY A 208 20.66 -6.23 -3.52
C GLY A 208 20.21 -6.55 -4.95
N ILE A 209 18.89 -6.49 -5.22
CA ILE A 209 18.34 -6.75 -6.56
C ILE A 209 18.74 -5.65 -7.55
N ILE A 210 18.55 -4.38 -7.18
CA ILE A 210 18.82 -3.24 -8.06
C ILE A 210 20.33 -3.09 -8.29
N SER A 211 21.16 -3.34 -7.29
CA SER A 211 22.63 -3.35 -7.43
C SER A 211 23.09 -4.44 -8.40
N SER A 212 22.56 -5.66 -8.28
CA SER A 212 22.84 -6.75 -9.22
C SER A 212 22.41 -6.41 -10.65
N LEU A 213 21.22 -5.82 -10.80
CA LEU A 213 20.73 -5.34 -12.08
C LEU A 213 21.70 -4.32 -12.70
N ASN A 214 22.13 -3.33 -11.95
CA ASN A 214 23.00 -2.25 -12.44
C ASN A 214 24.42 -2.70 -12.73
N GLN A 215 24.93 -3.75 -12.06
CA GLN A 215 26.25 -4.33 -12.37
C GLN A 215 26.27 -5.02 -13.74
N HIS A 216 25.16 -5.67 -14.11
CA HIS A 216 25.06 -6.47 -15.34
C HIS A 216 24.45 -5.69 -16.50
N ILE A 217 23.65 -4.66 -16.21
CA ILE A 217 22.92 -3.89 -17.20
C ILE A 217 23.15 -2.40 -16.97
N LYS A 218 23.93 -1.81 -17.85
CA LYS A 218 24.23 -0.38 -17.83
C LYS A 218 23.15 0.40 -18.59
N TYR A 219 21.94 0.48 -18.04
CA TYR A 219 20.98 1.47 -18.55
C TYR A 219 21.54 2.90 -18.33
N THR A 220 21.34 3.73 -19.31
CA THR A 220 21.80 5.12 -19.25
C THR A 220 20.83 6.01 -18.50
N GLU A 221 19.54 5.65 -18.50
CA GLU A 221 18.47 6.48 -17.97
C GLU A 221 17.69 5.79 -16.83
N VAL A 222 17.20 6.60 -15.89
CA VAL A 222 16.31 6.17 -14.80
C VAL A 222 15.01 5.57 -15.34
N LYS A 223 14.48 6.19 -16.39
CA LYS A 223 13.25 5.78 -17.09
C LYS A 223 13.29 4.31 -17.52
N ASP A 224 14.37 3.89 -18.21
CA ASP A 224 14.48 2.52 -18.74
C ASP A 224 14.52 1.47 -17.62
N SER A 225 15.27 1.79 -16.54
CA SER A 225 15.36 0.91 -15.39
C SER A 225 14.03 0.76 -14.66
N LEU A 226 13.28 1.86 -14.50
CA LEU A 226 11.95 1.83 -13.89
C LEU A 226 10.97 1.02 -14.73
N LEU A 227 10.93 1.26 -16.04
CA LEU A 227 10.09 0.49 -16.97
C LEU A 227 10.35 -1.00 -16.86
N PHE A 228 11.62 -1.39 -16.92
CA PHE A 228 12.02 -2.78 -16.87
C PHE A 228 11.63 -3.45 -15.55
N VAL A 229 11.99 -2.87 -14.40
CA VAL A 229 11.72 -3.44 -13.08
C VAL A 229 10.21 -3.57 -12.83
N ASN A 230 9.44 -2.54 -13.15
CA ASN A 230 7.99 -2.57 -12.95
C ASN A 230 7.30 -3.57 -13.87
N THR A 231 7.74 -3.70 -15.12
CA THR A 231 7.25 -4.74 -16.03
C THR A 231 7.45 -6.14 -15.46
N CYS A 232 8.66 -6.43 -14.95
CA CYS A 232 8.96 -7.71 -14.33
C CYS A 232 8.09 -7.99 -13.09
N ILE A 233 7.90 -6.98 -12.24
CA ILE A 233 7.04 -7.12 -11.05
C ILE A 233 5.59 -7.41 -11.46
N LEU A 234 5.04 -6.65 -12.42
CA LEU A 234 3.67 -6.85 -12.90
C LEU A 234 3.47 -8.23 -13.52
N ALA A 235 4.42 -8.72 -14.32
CA ALA A 235 4.34 -10.06 -14.89
C ALA A 235 4.29 -11.15 -13.82
N LEU A 236 5.08 -11.00 -12.74
CA LEU A 236 5.14 -11.96 -11.64
C LEU A 236 3.89 -11.98 -10.73
N PHE A 237 2.93 -11.10 -10.93
CA PHE A 237 1.62 -11.21 -10.26
C PHE A 237 0.76 -12.35 -10.79
N ASN A 238 1.08 -12.93 -11.96
CA ASN A 238 0.52 -14.20 -12.37
C ASN A 238 1.20 -15.34 -11.58
N ASP A 239 0.42 -16.09 -10.81
CA ASP A 239 0.94 -17.13 -9.92
C ASP A 239 1.59 -18.29 -10.69
N GLU A 240 1.00 -18.69 -11.82
CA GLU A 240 1.54 -19.75 -12.69
C GLU A 240 2.87 -19.31 -13.30
N PHE A 241 2.90 -18.12 -13.89
CA PHE A 241 4.14 -17.53 -14.43
C PHE A 241 5.23 -17.43 -13.36
N ARG A 242 4.90 -16.93 -12.17
CA ARG A 242 5.84 -16.80 -11.06
C ARG A 242 6.39 -18.16 -10.60
N ASN A 243 5.53 -19.18 -10.50
CA ASN A 243 5.96 -20.53 -10.15
C ASN A 243 6.87 -21.13 -11.22
N ASN A 244 6.57 -20.94 -12.50
CA ASN A 244 7.42 -21.37 -13.60
C ASN A 244 8.79 -20.69 -13.56
N VAL A 245 8.82 -19.38 -13.29
CA VAL A 245 10.08 -18.62 -13.08
C VAL A 245 10.90 -19.21 -11.94
N ILE A 246 10.29 -19.46 -10.78
CA ILE A 246 10.97 -20.02 -9.60
C ILE A 246 11.58 -21.38 -9.91
N ASN A 247 10.84 -22.23 -10.63
CA ASN A 247 11.25 -23.57 -10.99
C ASN A 247 12.16 -23.63 -12.24
N GLY A 248 12.37 -22.51 -12.93
CA GLY A 248 13.21 -22.44 -14.12
C GLY A 248 12.55 -23.04 -15.37
N ILE A 249 11.24 -23.09 -15.43
CA ILE A 249 10.46 -23.64 -16.55
C ILE A 249 10.08 -22.50 -17.49
N TYR A 250 10.50 -22.60 -18.76
CA TYR A 250 10.16 -21.66 -19.82
C TYR A 250 9.89 -22.42 -21.13
N ASP A 251 8.69 -22.26 -21.65
CA ASP A 251 8.29 -22.90 -22.93
C ASP A 251 8.39 -21.95 -24.14
N SER A 252 8.60 -20.63 -23.91
CA SER A 252 8.60 -19.60 -24.94
C SER A 252 9.67 -18.52 -24.68
N ASP A 253 9.75 -17.55 -25.58
CA ASP A 253 10.62 -16.38 -25.38
C ASP A 253 10.22 -15.65 -24.08
N PRO A 254 11.12 -15.59 -23.08
CA PRO A 254 10.81 -14.97 -21.78
C PRO A 254 10.36 -13.52 -21.89
N ILE A 255 10.85 -12.78 -22.89
CA ILE A 255 10.52 -11.37 -23.11
C ILE A 255 9.07 -11.22 -23.52
N VAL A 256 8.60 -12.06 -24.42
CA VAL A 256 7.20 -12.06 -24.88
C VAL A 256 6.29 -12.43 -23.72
N SER A 257 6.61 -13.49 -22.99
CA SER A 257 5.82 -13.92 -21.83
C SER A 257 5.72 -12.82 -20.75
N ILE A 258 6.82 -12.12 -20.45
CA ILE A 258 6.82 -11.01 -19.47
C ILE A 258 5.88 -9.89 -19.92
N ILE A 259 5.91 -9.53 -21.21
CA ILE A 259 5.08 -8.44 -21.74
C ILE A 259 3.61 -8.84 -21.72
N ASP A 260 3.27 -10.06 -22.15
CA ASP A 260 1.89 -10.55 -22.17
C ASP A 260 1.29 -10.64 -20.76
N GLU A 261 2.05 -11.15 -19.80
CA GLU A 261 1.62 -11.20 -18.40
C GLU A 261 1.48 -9.81 -17.76
N MET A 262 2.40 -8.90 -18.04
CA MET A 262 2.31 -7.52 -17.59
C MET A 262 1.06 -6.85 -18.14
N GLN A 263 0.77 -6.95 -19.44
CA GLN A 263 -0.41 -6.37 -20.07
C GLN A 263 -1.71 -6.94 -19.45
N THR A 264 -1.76 -8.26 -19.25
CA THR A 264 -2.90 -8.90 -18.58
C THR A 264 -3.14 -8.35 -17.17
N ASN A 265 -2.09 -8.12 -16.41
CA ASN A 265 -2.21 -7.60 -15.06
C ASN A 265 -2.55 -6.10 -15.00
N ILE A 266 -2.15 -5.31 -16.00
CA ILE A 266 -2.61 -3.91 -16.13
C ILE A 266 -4.11 -3.86 -16.39
N VAL A 267 -4.61 -4.66 -17.34
CA VAL A 267 -6.06 -4.75 -17.63
C VAL A 267 -6.85 -5.19 -16.41
N LYS A 268 -6.39 -6.21 -15.68
CA LYS A 268 -7.02 -6.65 -14.43
C LYS A 268 -7.03 -5.58 -13.32
N SER A 269 -6.12 -4.63 -13.38
CA SER A 269 -6.05 -3.50 -12.44
C SER A 269 -6.94 -2.31 -12.85
N GLY A 270 -7.79 -2.47 -13.88
CA GLY A 270 -8.64 -1.41 -14.38
C GLY A 270 -7.93 -0.36 -15.25
N GLY A 271 -6.65 -0.58 -15.53
CA GLY A 271 -5.88 0.27 -16.44
C GLY A 271 -6.31 0.07 -17.89
N GLU A 272 -6.65 1.13 -18.59
CA GLU A 272 -6.90 1.08 -20.04
C GLU A 272 -5.58 1.22 -20.79
N ILE A 273 -5.09 0.10 -21.33
CA ILE A 273 -3.89 0.08 -22.17
C ILE A 273 -4.12 0.78 -23.51
N ASP A 274 -5.36 0.75 -24.03
CA ASP A 274 -5.63 1.07 -25.44
C ASP A 274 -6.12 2.49 -25.73
N LYS A 275 -6.54 3.28 -24.75
CA LYS A 275 -7.24 4.52 -25.02
C LYS A 275 -6.36 5.74 -25.25
N TYR A 276 -5.18 5.83 -24.67
CA TYR A 276 -4.45 7.10 -24.61
C TYR A 276 -2.95 7.09 -24.95
N SER A 277 -2.27 5.94 -24.99
CA SER A 277 -0.81 5.95 -25.10
C SER A 277 -0.19 5.01 -26.12
N PHE A 278 -0.89 4.00 -26.54
CA PHE A 278 -0.27 2.92 -27.33
C PHE A 278 -0.44 3.07 -28.83
N THR A 279 -1.30 3.98 -29.28
CA THR A 279 -1.65 4.19 -30.70
C THR A 279 -1.52 5.62 -31.21
N ASP A 280 -0.96 6.56 -30.42
CA ASP A 280 -0.75 7.91 -30.95
C ASP A 280 0.33 7.89 -32.00
N THR A 281 -0.07 8.16 -33.24
CA THR A 281 0.74 8.17 -34.46
C THR A 281 1.76 9.31 -34.53
N SER A 282 1.88 10.13 -33.50
CA SER A 282 2.83 11.23 -33.43
C SER A 282 4.11 10.87 -32.71
N ASN A 283 5.00 10.08 -33.33
CA ASN A 283 6.43 9.88 -32.94
C ASN A 283 6.76 9.43 -31.52
N LYS A 284 5.79 9.02 -30.69
CA LYS A 284 6.09 8.41 -29.37
C LYS A 284 6.20 6.90 -29.52
N THR A 285 7.33 6.35 -29.12
CA THR A 285 7.56 4.91 -29.01
C THR A 285 6.54 4.34 -28.02
N SER A 286 5.74 3.35 -28.44
CA SER A 286 4.76 2.72 -27.53
C SER A 286 5.47 2.11 -26.32
N ILE A 287 4.82 2.08 -25.15
CA ILE A 287 5.35 1.42 -23.94
C ILE A 287 5.79 -0.01 -24.25
N THR A 288 5.00 -0.75 -25.02
CA THR A 288 5.34 -2.12 -25.45
C THR A 288 6.65 -2.17 -26.22
N SER A 289 6.88 -1.23 -27.16
CA SER A 289 8.13 -1.17 -27.93
C SER A 289 9.31 -0.82 -27.02
N LEU A 290 9.12 0.09 -26.08
CA LEU A 290 10.14 0.50 -25.13
C LEU A 290 10.53 -0.68 -24.21
N ILE A 291 9.55 -1.38 -23.68
CA ILE A 291 9.76 -2.58 -22.86
C ILE A 291 10.47 -3.66 -23.67
N LYS A 292 10.03 -3.94 -24.91
CA LYS A 292 10.68 -4.91 -25.81
C LYS A 292 12.14 -4.55 -26.03
N SER A 293 12.45 -3.30 -26.37
CA SER A 293 13.83 -2.85 -26.60
C SER A 293 14.69 -2.98 -25.35
N THR A 294 14.14 -2.63 -24.18
CA THR A 294 14.79 -2.74 -22.88
C THR A 294 15.09 -4.20 -22.53
N CYS A 295 14.11 -5.10 -22.66
CA CYS A 295 14.29 -6.53 -22.41
C CYS A 295 15.26 -7.18 -23.41
N THR A 296 15.20 -6.79 -24.69
CA THR A 296 16.12 -7.30 -25.73
C THR A 296 17.55 -6.84 -25.46
N SER A 297 17.74 -5.58 -25.09
CA SER A 297 19.05 -5.06 -24.72
C SER A 297 19.66 -5.80 -23.52
N MET A 298 18.84 -6.15 -22.53
CA MET A 298 19.27 -6.96 -21.39
C MET A 298 19.74 -8.35 -21.82
N LYS A 299 18.93 -9.04 -22.63
CA LYS A 299 19.26 -10.38 -23.16
C LYS A 299 20.57 -10.35 -23.95
N SER A 300 20.73 -9.37 -24.84
CA SER A 300 21.92 -9.22 -25.69
C SER A 300 23.19 -8.96 -24.88
N LYS A 301 23.12 -8.11 -23.88
CA LYS A 301 24.28 -7.84 -23.01
C LYS A 301 24.74 -9.06 -22.23
N LYS A 302 23.79 -9.85 -21.73
CA LYS A 302 24.12 -11.09 -21.04
C LYS A 302 24.85 -12.10 -21.93
N GLU A 303 24.37 -12.25 -23.16
CA GLU A 303 25.00 -13.13 -24.13
C GLU A 303 26.43 -12.67 -24.46
N LEU A 304 26.67 -11.36 -24.48
CA LEU A 304 27.98 -10.78 -24.75
C LEU A 304 28.97 -10.90 -23.58
N ASP A 305 28.49 -10.75 -22.36
CA ASP A 305 29.38 -10.66 -21.18
C ASP A 305 29.62 -12.02 -20.50
N GLY A 306 29.01 -13.12 -20.95
CA GLY A 306 29.07 -14.43 -20.29
C GLY A 306 28.59 -14.42 -18.85
N ALA A 307 27.74 -13.45 -18.49
CA ALA A 307 27.40 -13.12 -17.12
C ALA A 307 26.57 -14.21 -16.44
N ILE A 308 26.85 -14.43 -15.16
CA ILE A 308 26.14 -15.38 -14.27
C ILE A 308 24.72 -14.94 -13.99
N TYR A 309 24.44 -13.65 -14.07
CA TYR A 309 23.12 -13.07 -13.76
C TYR A 309 22.28 -12.86 -15.02
N SER A 310 21.15 -13.53 -15.09
CA SER A 310 20.25 -13.53 -16.26
C SER A 310 18.96 -12.78 -15.99
N LEU A 311 18.19 -12.54 -17.08
CA LEU A 311 16.79 -12.14 -16.95
C LEU A 311 16.01 -13.10 -16.03
N LEU A 312 16.23 -14.41 -16.20
CA LEU A 312 15.61 -15.42 -15.36
C LEU A 312 16.06 -15.33 -13.90
N ASP A 313 17.36 -15.11 -13.65
CA ASP A 313 17.86 -14.95 -12.28
C ASP A 313 17.33 -13.67 -11.63
N PHE A 314 17.19 -12.59 -12.41
CA PHE A 314 16.58 -11.34 -11.94
C PHE A 314 15.11 -11.54 -11.57
N LEU A 315 14.32 -12.22 -12.42
CA LEU A 315 12.93 -12.56 -12.12
C LEU A 315 12.80 -13.46 -10.89
N LYS A 316 13.68 -14.48 -10.77
CA LYS A 316 13.76 -15.34 -9.58
C LYS A 316 14.06 -14.54 -8.30
N ASP A 317 14.97 -13.60 -8.39
CA ASP A 317 15.31 -12.73 -7.26
C ASP A 317 14.13 -11.86 -6.83
N ILE A 318 13.40 -11.25 -7.77
CA ILE A 318 12.16 -10.51 -7.46
C ILE A 318 11.14 -11.45 -6.83
N ALA A 319 10.88 -12.62 -7.42
CA ALA A 319 9.90 -13.58 -6.94
C ALA A 319 10.23 -14.09 -5.52
N LYS A 320 11.51 -14.33 -5.21
CA LYS A 320 11.95 -14.86 -3.91
C LYS A 320 12.14 -13.79 -2.84
N LYS A 321 12.51 -12.57 -3.19
CA LYS A 321 12.90 -11.52 -2.24
C LYS A 321 11.83 -10.46 -2.04
N ILE A 322 11.11 -10.06 -3.10
CA ILE A 322 10.09 -8.99 -3.05
C ILE A 322 8.68 -9.57 -2.84
N PHE A 323 8.30 -10.62 -3.56
CA PHE A 323 6.96 -11.19 -3.46
C PHE A 323 6.56 -11.67 -2.06
N PRO A 324 7.43 -12.20 -1.20
CA PRO A 324 7.08 -12.46 0.19
C PRO A 324 6.63 -11.21 0.97
N ILE A 325 7.20 -10.04 0.66
CA ILE A 325 6.78 -8.77 1.25
C ILE A 325 5.39 -8.37 0.72
N ILE A 326 5.15 -8.54 -0.58
CA ILE A 326 3.85 -8.28 -1.20
C ILE A 326 2.75 -9.17 -0.60
N GLN A 327 3.04 -10.45 -0.38
CA GLN A 327 2.08 -11.41 0.14
C GLN A 327 1.83 -11.28 1.64
N TYR A 328 2.89 -11.09 2.42
CA TYR A 328 2.85 -11.20 3.89
C TYR A 328 3.21 -9.92 4.64
N GLY A 329 3.72 -8.89 3.95
CA GLY A 329 4.13 -7.62 4.55
C GLY A 329 2.94 -6.74 4.97
N THR A 330 3.18 -5.84 5.92
CA THR A 330 2.23 -4.79 6.27
C THR A 330 1.99 -3.85 5.08
N ASN A 331 0.96 -3.01 5.13
CA ASN A 331 0.76 -2.01 4.08
C ASN A 331 1.94 -1.03 4.01
N GLU A 332 2.53 -0.71 5.16
CA GLU A 332 3.74 0.10 5.25
C GLU A 332 4.93 -0.57 4.58
N ASP A 333 5.15 -1.88 4.80
CA ASP A 333 6.22 -2.63 4.13
C ASP A 333 6.03 -2.65 2.60
N LYS A 334 4.79 -2.81 2.14
CA LYS A 334 4.45 -2.81 0.71
C LYS A 334 4.69 -1.45 0.06
N LEU A 335 4.36 -0.36 0.75
CA LEU A 335 4.66 1.01 0.28
C LEU A 335 6.15 1.24 0.15
N LEU A 336 6.94 0.75 1.11
CA LEU A 336 8.40 0.85 1.07
C LEU A 336 9.02 0.18 -0.16
N ILE A 337 8.38 -0.85 -0.76
CA ILE A 337 8.89 -1.50 -1.97
C ILE A 337 9.08 -0.47 -3.09
N SER A 338 8.03 0.25 -3.43
CA SER A 338 8.04 1.20 -4.54
C SER A 338 8.99 2.36 -4.26
N GLU A 339 8.94 2.96 -3.07
CA GLU A 339 9.84 4.04 -2.67
C GLU A 339 11.31 3.61 -2.73
N THR A 340 11.62 2.40 -2.29
CA THR A 340 12.98 1.88 -2.25
C THR A 340 13.49 1.51 -3.64
N ILE A 341 12.66 0.94 -4.53
CA ILE A 341 13.01 0.68 -5.94
C ILE A 341 13.40 2.00 -6.61
N TYR A 342 12.57 3.03 -6.48
CA TYR A 342 12.86 4.35 -7.05
C TYR A 342 14.16 4.93 -6.49
N LYS A 343 14.32 4.91 -5.16
CA LYS A 343 15.51 5.42 -4.47
C LYS A 343 16.80 4.83 -5.03
N TYR A 344 16.88 3.50 -5.15
CA TYR A 344 18.10 2.84 -5.61
C TYR A 344 18.36 3.00 -7.12
N ILE A 345 17.31 2.96 -7.94
CA ILE A 345 17.45 3.25 -9.37
C ILE A 345 17.96 4.68 -9.56
N TYR A 346 17.42 5.65 -8.82
CA TYR A 346 17.83 7.05 -8.88
C TYR A 346 19.28 7.26 -8.42
N ILE A 347 19.68 6.69 -7.28
CA ILE A 347 21.05 6.80 -6.75
C ILE A 347 22.07 6.25 -7.76
N HIS A 348 21.82 5.08 -8.33
CA HIS A 348 22.76 4.43 -9.27
C HIS A 348 22.88 5.14 -10.61
N LYS A 349 21.92 5.98 -10.98
CA LYS A 349 21.90 6.68 -12.27
C LYS A 349 22.34 8.15 -12.19
N ASN A 350 22.76 8.65 -11.01
CA ASN A 350 23.11 10.06 -10.81
C ASN A 350 22.03 11.01 -11.37
N GLY A 351 20.78 10.69 -11.13
CA GLY A 351 19.62 11.32 -11.76
C GLY A 351 19.57 12.83 -11.53
N LYS A 352 19.58 13.60 -12.62
CA LYS A 352 19.43 15.06 -12.61
C LYS A 352 17.96 15.51 -12.72
N ASN A 353 17.06 14.62 -13.17
CA ASN A 353 15.62 14.89 -13.31
C ASN A 353 14.89 14.01 -12.28
N SER A 354 14.68 14.54 -11.11
CA SER A 354 13.96 13.86 -10.05
C SER A 354 12.48 14.13 -10.15
N ILE A 355 11.66 13.08 -10.24
CA ILE A 355 10.27 13.18 -9.87
C ILE A 355 10.26 13.32 -8.35
N ILE A 356 9.67 14.40 -7.88
CA ILE A 356 9.63 14.70 -6.46
C ILE A 356 8.37 14.06 -5.88
N SER A 357 8.58 12.97 -5.14
CA SER A 357 7.51 12.28 -4.42
C SER A 357 6.98 13.15 -3.28
N THR A 358 5.66 13.28 -3.15
CA THR A 358 5.05 13.99 -2.03
C THR A 358 5.15 13.13 -0.76
N PRO A 359 5.71 13.64 0.34
CA PRO A 359 5.89 12.87 1.56
C PRO A 359 4.57 12.36 2.16
N ALA A 360 4.59 11.15 2.70
CA ALA A 360 3.39 10.46 3.22
C ALA A 360 2.64 11.25 4.31
N ASN A 361 3.35 11.99 5.18
CA ASN A 361 2.72 12.84 6.18
C ASN A 361 1.89 13.97 5.55
N ILE A 362 2.35 14.55 4.44
CA ILE A 362 1.66 15.63 3.73
C ILE A 362 0.47 15.07 2.93
N THR A 363 0.65 13.94 2.22
CA THR A 363 -0.46 13.30 1.50
C THR A 363 -1.57 12.86 2.45
N ASN A 364 -1.23 12.28 3.60
CA ASN A 364 -2.18 11.97 4.67
C ASN A 364 -2.93 13.19 5.20
N PHE A 365 -2.22 14.32 5.39
CA PHE A 365 -2.84 15.57 5.81
C PHE A 365 -3.87 16.05 4.79
N MET A 366 -3.46 16.14 3.52
CA MET A 366 -4.32 16.65 2.45
C MET A 366 -5.55 15.77 2.20
N VAL A 367 -5.36 14.45 2.21
CA VAL A 367 -6.49 13.51 2.05
C VAL A 367 -7.52 13.66 3.18
N LYS A 368 -7.06 13.80 4.42
CA LYS A 368 -7.97 14.00 5.57
C LYS A 368 -8.70 15.34 5.53
N LEU A 369 -8.12 16.37 4.90
CA LEU A 369 -8.80 17.66 4.71
C LEU A 369 -10.01 17.56 3.78
N LEU A 370 -10.07 16.54 2.90
CA LEU A 370 -11.19 16.32 2.00
C LEU A 370 -12.44 15.76 2.70
N ASP A 371 -12.29 15.18 3.91
CA ASP A 371 -13.36 14.61 4.73
C ASP A 371 -14.31 13.67 3.95
N LEU A 372 -13.72 12.74 3.18
CA LEU A 372 -14.46 11.78 2.36
C LEU A 372 -14.88 10.57 3.16
N GLN A 373 -16.06 10.05 2.81
CA GLN A 373 -16.62 8.82 3.35
C GLN A 373 -16.45 7.67 2.36
N GLU A 374 -16.75 6.43 2.79
CA GLU A 374 -16.64 5.22 1.98
C GLU A 374 -17.36 5.30 0.63
N GLU A 375 -18.51 6.00 0.60
CA GLU A 375 -19.34 6.13 -0.60
C GLU A 375 -18.90 7.23 -1.56
N ASP A 376 -17.97 8.10 -1.15
CA ASP A 376 -17.51 9.24 -1.93
C ASP A 376 -16.46 8.83 -2.98
N PHE A 377 -16.20 9.71 -3.94
CA PHE A 377 -15.25 9.50 -5.02
C PHE A 377 -13.94 10.26 -4.77
N PHE A 378 -12.84 9.64 -5.15
CA PHE A 378 -11.52 10.25 -5.04
C PHE A 378 -10.78 10.27 -6.39
N VAL A 379 -10.13 11.40 -6.68
CA VAL A 379 -9.31 11.59 -7.88
C VAL A 379 -7.93 12.13 -7.53
N GLU A 380 -6.90 11.56 -8.13
CA GLU A 380 -5.54 12.10 -8.10
C GLU A 380 -5.14 12.60 -9.48
N PHE A 381 -5.00 13.93 -9.63
CA PHE A 381 -4.46 14.53 -10.83
C PHE A 381 -2.94 14.60 -10.77
N CYS A 382 -2.28 14.40 -11.93
CA CYS A 382 -0.83 14.34 -12.02
C CYS A 382 -0.29 13.31 -11.01
N SER A 383 -0.82 12.09 -11.09
CA SER A 383 -0.70 11.11 -9.99
C SER A 383 0.74 10.72 -9.65
N GLY A 384 1.69 10.90 -10.56
CA GLY A 384 3.07 10.55 -10.28
C GLY A 384 3.17 9.08 -9.80
N PHE A 385 3.67 8.89 -8.60
CA PHE A 385 3.76 7.56 -7.98
C PHE A 385 2.45 7.12 -7.28
N GLY A 386 1.40 7.93 -7.28
CA GLY A 386 0.11 7.61 -6.67
C GLY A 386 0.07 7.80 -5.15
N ASN A 387 0.88 8.69 -4.60
CA ASN A 387 1.00 8.86 -3.15
C ASN A 387 -0.29 9.35 -2.48
N PHE A 388 -1.07 10.19 -3.13
CA PHE A 388 -2.37 10.62 -2.61
C PHE A 388 -3.39 9.50 -2.69
N THR A 389 -3.43 8.76 -3.79
CA THR A 389 -4.26 7.56 -3.94
C THR A 389 -3.96 6.56 -2.83
N LEU A 390 -2.68 6.28 -2.57
CA LEU A 390 -2.25 5.40 -1.49
C LEU A 390 -2.70 5.88 -0.11
N SER A 391 -2.51 7.17 0.16
CA SER A 391 -2.94 7.78 1.43
C SER A 391 -4.46 7.74 1.60
N TYR A 392 -5.22 7.97 0.52
CA TYR A 392 -6.67 7.86 0.54
C TYR A 392 -7.14 6.42 0.81
N LEU A 393 -6.56 5.45 0.12
CA LEU A 393 -6.92 4.05 0.28
C LEU A 393 -6.59 3.53 1.69
N LEU A 394 -5.43 3.92 2.24
CA LEU A 394 -5.09 3.62 3.63
C LEU A 394 -6.05 4.30 4.62
N TYR A 395 -6.47 5.52 4.33
CA TYR A 395 -7.46 6.23 5.14
C TYR A 395 -8.80 5.49 5.13
N ILE A 396 -9.30 5.08 3.98
CA ILE A 396 -10.57 4.34 3.86
C ILE A 396 -10.46 2.95 4.52
N ILE A 397 -9.41 2.17 4.24
CA ILE A 397 -9.20 0.85 4.85
C ILE A 397 -9.14 0.90 6.38
N ASN A 398 -8.54 1.94 6.94
CA ASN A 398 -8.41 2.08 8.40
C ASN A 398 -9.69 2.55 9.10
N ASN A 399 -10.60 3.20 8.38
CA ASN A 399 -11.84 3.75 8.95
C ASN A 399 -13.10 2.96 8.56
N TYR A 400 -13.05 2.22 7.44
CA TYR A 400 -14.15 1.47 6.87
C TYR A 400 -13.68 0.07 6.48
N SER A 401 -14.59 -0.88 6.34
CA SER A 401 -14.23 -2.30 6.15
C SER A 401 -13.89 -2.70 4.72
N ASP A 402 -14.26 -1.89 3.72
CA ASP A 402 -14.06 -2.23 2.31
C ASP A 402 -13.71 -1.00 1.45
N VAL A 403 -13.01 -1.25 0.34
CA VAL A 403 -12.65 -0.22 -0.63
C VAL A 403 -13.26 -0.56 -1.99
N ASN A 404 -14.17 0.26 -2.44
CA ASN A 404 -14.68 0.16 -3.79
C ASN A 404 -13.76 0.90 -4.77
N GLY A 405 -12.87 0.15 -5.44
CA GLY A 405 -11.91 0.70 -6.40
C GLY A 405 -12.53 1.43 -7.59
N ASN A 406 -13.78 1.17 -7.94
CA ASN A 406 -14.49 1.89 -8.99
C ASN A 406 -14.77 3.36 -8.66
N LYS A 407 -14.56 3.78 -7.41
CA LYS A 407 -14.74 5.15 -6.93
C LYS A 407 -13.42 5.92 -6.86
N VAL A 408 -12.31 5.31 -7.24
CA VAL A 408 -10.97 5.90 -7.16
C VAL A 408 -10.36 5.93 -8.54
N SER A 409 -9.80 7.09 -8.91
CA SER A 409 -9.11 7.27 -10.20
C SER A 409 -7.88 8.14 -10.06
N GLY A 410 -6.94 7.96 -10.97
CA GLY A 410 -5.77 8.83 -11.13
C GLY A 410 -5.38 8.97 -12.58
N ILE A 411 -4.76 10.10 -12.93
CA ILE A 411 -4.24 10.37 -14.27
C ILE A 411 -2.78 10.78 -14.25
N GLU A 412 -1.97 10.14 -15.10
CA GLU A 412 -0.54 10.42 -15.27
C GLU A 412 -0.19 10.51 -16.77
N ASN A 413 0.54 11.54 -17.13
CA ASN A 413 0.91 11.79 -18.53
C ASN A 413 2.15 11.01 -18.98
N GLU A 414 3.09 10.76 -18.05
CA GLU A 414 4.35 10.10 -18.39
C GLU A 414 4.21 8.57 -18.28
N ASP A 415 4.38 7.88 -19.39
CA ASP A 415 4.14 6.43 -19.54
C ASP A 415 4.85 5.58 -18.48
N TYR A 416 6.14 5.85 -18.22
CA TYR A 416 6.92 5.05 -17.27
C TYR A 416 6.54 5.31 -15.82
N ILE A 417 6.02 6.50 -15.51
CA ILE A 417 5.51 6.87 -14.19
C ILE A 417 4.14 6.23 -14.00
N TYR A 418 3.30 6.27 -15.03
CA TYR A 418 2.02 5.56 -15.02
C TYR A 418 2.19 4.07 -14.75
N LEU A 419 3.15 3.40 -15.41
CA LEU A 419 3.45 2.00 -15.15
C LEU A 419 3.90 1.77 -13.71
N PHE A 420 4.70 2.67 -13.18
CA PHE A 420 5.10 2.64 -11.77
C PHE A 420 3.91 2.79 -10.83
N TYR A 421 3.00 3.72 -11.11
CA TYR A 421 1.77 3.94 -10.36
C TYR A 421 0.91 2.67 -10.31
N ILE A 422 0.63 2.05 -11.48
CA ILE A 422 -0.11 0.79 -11.55
C ILE A 422 0.59 -0.33 -10.77
N THR A 423 1.90 -0.44 -10.88
CA THR A 423 2.68 -1.43 -10.13
C THR A 423 2.52 -1.25 -8.63
N THR A 424 2.58 0.00 -8.15
CA THR A 424 2.43 0.33 -6.74
C THR A 424 1.04 -0.04 -6.23
N LEU A 425 -0.02 0.28 -6.98
CA LEU A 425 -1.39 -0.12 -6.65
C LEU A 425 -1.52 -1.64 -6.56
N ARG A 426 -0.91 -2.36 -7.49
CA ARG A 426 -0.93 -3.82 -7.53
C ARG A 426 -0.19 -4.44 -6.35
N ILE A 427 0.96 -3.89 -5.95
CA ILE A 427 1.74 -4.31 -4.79
C ILE A 427 0.90 -4.24 -3.51
N ILE A 428 0.07 -3.22 -3.36
CA ILE A 428 -0.79 -3.05 -2.19
C ILE A 428 -2.02 -3.98 -2.21
N GLY A 429 -2.32 -4.58 -3.37
CA GLY A 429 -3.44 -5.52 -3.52
C GLY A 429 -4.73 -4.84 -3.98
N LEU A 430 -4.64 -3.63 -4.52
CA LEU A 430 -5.78 -2.85 -5.00
C LEU A 430 -5.93 -3.05 -6.51
N ASN A 431 -6.89 -3.89 -6.89
CA ASN A 431 -7.04 -4.41 -8.25
C ASN A 431 -8.08 -3.68 -9.11
N LEU A 432 -8.79 -2.69 -8.55
CA LEU A 432 -10.00 -2.14 -9.17
C LEU A 432 -9.96 -0.61 -9.33
N ILE A 433 -8.78 -0.01 -9.32
CA ILE A 433 -8.64 1.44 -9.47
C ILE A 433 -8.58 1.78 -10.96
N GLN A 434 -9.38 2.73 -11.38
CA GLN A 434 -9.30 3.29 -12.71
C GLN A 434 -8.13 4.26 -12.78
N ALA A 435 -7.07 3.87 -13.47
CA ALA A 435 -5.92 4.72 -13.72
C ALA A 435 -5.81 4.99 -15.21
N LEU A 436 -5.61 6.26 -15.56
CA LEU A 436 -5.49 6.71 -16.95
C LEU A 436 -4.05 7.14 -17.23
N ASN A 437 -3.54 6.73 -18.40
CA ASN A 437 -2.35 7.35 -18.98
C ASN A 437 -2.77 8.41 -19.98
N GLY A 438 -2.46 9.67 -19.71
CA GLY A 438 -2.82 10.74 -20.63
C GLY A 438 -2.69 12.15 -20.06
N ASP A 439 -2.94 13.12 -20.93
CA ASP A 439 -2.91 14.53 -20.59
C ASP A 439 -4.26 14.99 -20.02
N MET A 440 -4.28 15.39 -18.75
CA MET A 440 -5.49 15.84 -18.07
C MET A 440 -6.12 17.09 -18.73
N LEU A 441 -5.36 17.86 -19.49
CA LEU A 441 -5.91 19.02 -20.21
C LEU A 441 -6.89 18.62 -21.32
N ARG A 442 -6.89 17.35 -21.74
CA ARG A 442 -7.81 16.79 -22.75
C ARG A 442 -9.10 16.23 -22.17
N LEU A 443 -9.22 16.11 -20.85
CA LEU A 443 -10.43 15.63 -20.21
C LEU A 443 -11.55 16.66 -20.31
N ASN A 444 -12.80 16.20 -20.45
CA ASN A 444 -13.96 17.07 -20.54
C ASN A 444 -14.67 17.21 -19.17
N ASN A 445 -14.82 16.13 -18.45
CA ASN A 445 -15.52 16.12 -17.16
C ASN A 445 -15.10 14.90 -16.33
N ILE A 446 -15.68 14.77 -15.13
CA ILE A 446 -15.36 13.69 -14.17
C ILE A 446 -15.63 12.27 -14.71
N ASN A 447 -16.59 12.10 -15.64
CA ASN A 447 -16.93 10.77 -16.16
C ASN A 447 -15.82 10.21 -17.06
N ASP A 448 -14.93 11.05 -17.59
CA ASP A 448 -13.75 10.59 -18.33
C ASP A 448 -12.77 9.85 -17.39
N LEU A 449 -12.80 10.18 -16.10
CA LEU A 449 -11.97 9.56 -15.05
C LEU A 449 -12.72 8.46 -14.28
N ILE A 450 -13.98 8.71 -13.96
CA ILE A 450 -14.82 7.80 -13.17
C ILE A 450 -16.15 7.61 -13.92
N PRO A 451 -16.26 6.64 -14.85
CA PRO A 451 -17.50 6.39 -15.58
C PRO A 451 -18.71 6.04 -14.69
N SER A 452 -18.46 5.52 -13.49
CA SER A 452 -19.49 5.19 -12.50
C SER A 452 -19.91 6.38 -11.62
N TYR A 453 -19.42 7.60 -11.89
CA TYR A 453 -19.72 8.76 -11.07
C TYR A 453 -21.24 8.99 -10.92
N ASN A 454 -21.65 9.26 -9.68
CA ASN A 454 -23.02 9.56 -9.30
C ASN A 454 -23.03 10.84 -8.46
N SER A 455 -23.81 11.84 -8.91
CA SER A 455 -23.91 13.17 -8.27
C SER A 455 -24.49 13.18 -6.85
N ASN A 456 -24.98 12.04 -6.34
CA ASN A 456 -25.43 11.92 -4.97
C ASN A 456 -24.30 11.85 -3.95
N TYR A 457 -23.08 11.60 -4.41
CA TYR A 457 -21.89 11.48 -3.56
C TYR A 457 -20.90 12.60 -3.82
N LYS A 458 -20.09 12.91 -2.82
CA LYS A 458 -19.03 13.92 -2.94
C LYS A 458 -17.88 13.43 -3.83
N VAL A 459 -17.14 14.35 -4.37
CA VAL A 459 -15.85 14.09 -5.02
C VAL A 459 -14.78 14.88 -4.27
N GLY A 460 -13.71 14.21 -3.89
CA GLY A 460 -12.48 14.85 -3.43
C GLY A 460 -11.36 14.62 -4.42
N ALA A 461 -10.49 15.60 -4.57
CA ALA A 461 -9.33 15.45 -5.43
C ALA A 461 -8.06 15.97 -4.78
N CYS A 462 -6.92 15.37 -5.14
CA CYS A 462 -5.60 15.85 -4.79
C CYS A 462 -4.73 16.06 -6.03
N MET A 463 -3.80 17.02 -5.95
CA MET A 463 -2.83 17.28 -7.01
C MET A 463 -1.51 17.80 -6.43
N ASN A 464 -0.41 17.27 -6.97
CA ASN A 464 0.92 17.89 -6.91
C ASN A 464 1.39 18.09 -8.35
N PRO A 465 1.04 19.21 -9.02
CA PRO A 465 1.40 19.44 -10.42
C PRO A 465 2.90 19.67 -10.58
N PRO A 466 3.46 19.51 -11.79
CA PRO A 466 4.82 19.98 -12.05
C PRO A 466 4.89 21.50 -11.84
N PHE A 467 5.89 21.96 -11.05
CA PHE A 467 6.09 23.38 -10.78
C PHE A 467 7.58 23.73 -10.62
N GLY A 468 7.85 25.04 -10.64
CA GLY A 468 9.20 25.61 -10.56
C GLY A 468 9.63 26.27 -11.86
N GLY A 469 10.03 27.52 -11.79
CA GLY A 469 10.52 28.25 -12.96
C GLY A 469 9.49 28.38 -14.09
N LYS A 470 9.72 27.70 -15.21
CA LYS A 470 8.83 27.73 -16.39
C LYS A 470 7.52 26.94 -16.17
N ASP A 471 7.50 26.01 -15.25
CA ASP A 471 6.38 25.09 -15.07
C ASP A 471 5.24 25.70 -14.26
N ASN A 472 5.43 26.85 -13.58
CA ASN A 472 4.36 27.52 -12.85
C ASN A 472 3.17 27.88 -13.75
N ALA A 473 3.40 28.32 -15.00
CA ALA A 473 2.33 28.60 -15.94
C ALA A 473 1.56 27.34 -16.35
N VAL A 474 2.23 26.20 -16.42
CA VAL A 474 1.62 24.89 -16.66
C VAL A 474 0.80 24.46 -15.45
N ALA A 475 1.38 24.57 -14.24
CA ALA A 475 0.69 24.25 -13.01
C ALA A 475 -0.61 25.05 -12.83
N ALA A 476 -0.60 26.35 -13.13
CA ALA A 476 -1.80 27.18 -13.09
C ALA A 476 -2.91 26.65 -14.01
N LYS A 477 -2.56 26.29 -15.25
CA LYS A 477 -3.52 25.72 -16.22
C LYS A 477 -4.07 24.37 -15.72
N LEU A 478 -3.22 23.50 -15.16
CA LEU A 478 -3.64 22.21 -14.63
C LEU A 478 -4.59 22.37 -13.46
N VAL A 479 -4.32 23.31 -12.52
CA VAL A 479 -5.21 23.58 -11.39
C VAL A 479 -6.58 24.08 -11.85
N LEU A 480 -6.59 25.07 -12.75
CA LEU A 480 -7.86 25.61 -13.29
C LEU A 480 -8.63 24.52 -14.06
N LYS A 481 -7.93 23.67 -14.81
CA LYS A 481 -8.54 22.54 -15.51
C LYS A 481 -9.09 21.49 -14.53
N GLY A 482 -8.40 21.19 -13.44
CA GLY A 482 -8.92 20.33 -12.36
C GLY A 482 -10.22 20.89 -11.77
N CYS A 483 -10.29 22.20 -11.52
CA CYS A 483 -11.51 22.85 -11.07
C CYS A 483 -12.66 22.78 -12.09
N GLU A 484 -12.36 22.78 -13.40
CA GLU A 484 -13.36 22.66 -14.48
C GLU A 484 -13.91 21.22 -14.58
N ILE A 485 -13.04 20.20 -14.45
CA ILE A 485 -13.40 18.78 -14.55
C ILE A 485 -14.25 18.33 -13.36
N LEU A 486 -13.92 18.80 -12.16
CA LEU A 486 -14.55 18.37 -10.93
C LEU A 486 -15.99 18.92 -10.81
N PRO A 487 -16.93 18.10 -10.30
CA PRO A 487 -18.30 18.53 -10.05
C PRO A 487 -18.38 19.72 -9.10
N LYS A 488 -19.44 20.48 -9.22
CA LYS A 488 -19.72 21.60 -8.30
C LYS A 488 -19.75 21.15 -6.85
N GLY A 489 -19.01 21.85 -5.98
CA GLY A 489 -18.94 21.58 -4.56
C GLY A 489 -17.89 20.52 -4.15
N SER A 490 -17.13 19.97 -5.12
CA SER A 490 -16.01 19.09 -4.82
C SER A 490 -14.92 19.82 -4.03
N LEU A 491 -14.21 19.08 -3.18
CA LEU A 491 -13.02 19.58 -2.48
C LEU A 491 -11.76 19.17 -3.24
N PHE A 492 -10.95 20.16 -3.57
CA PHE A 492 -9.71 19.96 -4.32
C PHE A 492 -8.52 20.50 -3.53
N ALA A 493 -7.65 19.58 -3.09
CA ALA A 493 -6.43 19.88 -2.34
C ALA A 493 -5.23 19.91 -3.29
N VAL A 494 -4.52 21.03 -3.35
CA VAL A 494 -3.40 21.23 -4.31
C VAL A 494 -2.17 21.75 -3.59
N ILE A 495 -0.99 21.17 -3.87
CA ILE A 495 0.30 21.70 -3.42
C ILE A 495 0.85 22.64 -4.50
N LEU A 496 1.21 23.86 -4.11
CA LEU A 496 1.75 24.87 -5.01
C LEU A 496 2.90 25.65 -4.37
N PRO A 497 3.85 26.17 -5.17
CA PRO A 497 4.84 27.13 -4.67
C PRO A 497 4.21 28.37 -4.04
N TYR A 498 4.88 29.01 -3.09
CA TYR A 498 4.46 30.27 -2.49
C TYR A 498 4.15 31.36 -3.53
N ALA A 499 4.83 31.32 -4.69
CA ALA A 499 4.55 32.25 -5.80
C ALA A 499 3.07 32.28 -6.21
N PHE A 500 2.33 31.19 -6.00
CA PHE A 500 0.88 31.12 -6.28
C PHE A 500 0.02 31.82 -5.22
N ALA A 501 0.54 32.03 -4.04
CA ALA A 501 -0.16 32.68 -2.95
C ALA A 501 0.20 34.16 -2.81
N ILE A 502 1.29 34.61 -3.47
CA ILE A 502 1.77 36.00 -3.46
C ILE A 502 1.25 36.70 -4.71
N GLY A 503 0.20 37.50 -4.59
CA GLY A 503 -0.51 38.14 -5.70
C GLY A 503 0.36 38.98 -6.64
N SER A 504 1.48 39.53 -6.14
CA SER A 504 2.43 40.30 -6.96
C SER A 504 3.43 39.45 -7.75
N SER A 505 3.43 38.12 -7.61
CA SER A 505 4.42 37.24 -8.23
C SER A 505 4.18 37.09 -9.73
N LYS A 506 5.21 37.42 -10.52
CA LYS A 506 5.21 37.26 -11.98
C LYS A 506 6.51 36.63 -12.44
N SER A 507 6.44 35.54 -13.18
CA SER A 507 7.63 34.87 -13.73
C SER A 507 7.30 33.99 -14.94
N ASN A 508 8.13 34.07 -15.99
CA ASN A 508 8.10 33.13 -17.13
C ASN A 508 6.71 32.78 -17.69
N GLY A 509 5.84 33.77 -17.84
CA GLY A 509 4.46 33.58 -18.33
C GLY A 509 3.44 33.19 -17.27
N PHE A 510 3.82 33.12 -15.99
CA PHE A 510 2.95 33.01 -14.85
C PHE A 510 2.67 34.39 -14.23
N ASP A 511 1.41 34.67 -13.95
CA ASP A 511 0.92 35.86 -13.26
C ASP A 511 -0.02 35.41 -12.14
N ALA A 512 0.39 35.59 -10.88
CA ALA A 512 -0.36 35.14 -9.71
C ALA A 512 -1.68 35.89 -9.56
N GLU A 513 -1.70 37.20 -9.80
CA GLU A 513 -2.92 37.99 -9.70
C GLU A 513 -3.98 37.54 -10.73
N GLN A 514 -3.54 37.20 -11.95
CA GLN A 514 -4.44 36.66 -12.96
C GLN A 514 -4.94 35.27 -12.55
N PHE A 515 -4.07 34.42 -12.01
CA PHE A 515 -4.46 33.11 -11.47
C PHE A 515 -5.49 33.25 -10.34
N HIS A 516 -5.30 34.19 -9.39
CA HIS A 516 -6.26 34.48 -8.33
C HIS A 516 -7.64 34.88 -8.89
N LYS A 517 -7.65 35.77 -9.85
CA LYS A 517 -8.90 36.24 -10.53
C LYS A 517 -9.62 35.06 -11.21
N ASP A 518 -8.89 34.27 -11.97
CA ASP A 518 -9.46 33.12 -12.70
C ASP A 518 -9.97 32.04 -11.73
N LEU A 519 -9.24 31.75 -10.64
CA LEU A 519 -9.66 30.77 -9.65
C LEU A 519 -10.92 31.22 -8.93
N LEU A 520 -10.90 32.43 -8.33
CA LEU A 520 -11.99 32.92 -7.47
C LEU A 520 -13.26 33.25 -8.23
N LYS A 521 -13.19 33.44 -9.55
CA LYS A 521 -14.36 33.70 -10.40
C LYS A 521 -15.42 32.61 -10.31
N ASN A 522 -14.98 31.36 -10.29
CA ASN A 522 -15.87 30.18 -10.34
C ASN A 522 -15.67 29.20 -9.16
N ASN A 523 -14.68 29.41 -8.32
CA ASN A 523 -14.33 28.51 -7.23
C ASN A 523 -14.08 29.30 -5.95
N THR A 524 -14.17 28.65 -4.81
CA THR A 524 -13.91 29.26 -3.49
C THR A 524 -12.60 28.70 -2.90
N LEU A 525 -11.69 29.57 -2.49
CA LEU A 525 -10.55 29.16 -1.67
C LEU A 525 -11.00 29.05 -0.20
N LEU A 526 -11.06 27.82 0.31
CA LEU A 526 -11.47 27.53 1.69
C LEU A 526 -10.32 27.64 2.69
N ALA A 527 -9.10 27.26 2.26
CA ALA A 527 -7.93 27.32 3.12
C ALA A 527 -6.61 27.38 2.34
N SER A 528 -5.60 27.94 3.01
CA SER A 528 -4.19 27.88 2.61
C SER A 528 -3.32 27.52 3.81
N PHE A 529 -2.46 26.51 3.63
CA PHE A 529 -1.57 25.97 4.65
C PHE A 529 -0.11 26.17 4.24
N SER A 530 0.62 27.02 4.95
CA SER A 530 2.05 27.24 4.72
C SER A 530 2.84 26.05 5.26
N LEU A 531 3.39 25.22 4.37
CA LEU A 531 4.09 23.98 4.73
C LEU A 531 5.56 24.25 5.14
N ALA A 532 6.17 23.25 5.79
CA ALA A 532 7.55 23.29 6.27
C ALA A 532 8.55 23.54 5.14
N ASP A 533 9.58 24.33 5.42
CA ASP A 533 10.72 24.45 4.53
C ASP A 533 11.41 23.08 4.41
N GLY A 534 11.77 22.70 3.20
CA GLY A 534 12.30 21.35 2.97
C GLY A 534 11.26 20.22 3.07
N THR A 535 9.98 20.50 2.89
CA THR A 535 8.91 19.48 2.78
C THR A 535 9.29 18.35 1.83
N PHE A 536 9.91 18.68 0.70
CA PHE A 536 10.41 17.71 -0.27
C PHE A 536 11.88 17.28 -0.04
N GLY A 537 12.43 17.51 1.14
CA GLY A 537 13.79 17.17 1.49
C GLY A 537 14.82 18.02 0.71
N VAL A 538 15.92 17.39 0.31
CA VAL A 538 16.97 18.04 -0.51
C VAL A 538 16.65 18.00 -2.00
N ALA A 539 15.63 17.27 -2.41
CA ALA A 539 15.26 17.13 -3.82
C ALA A 539 14.68 18.43 -4.40
N ALA A 540 14.01 19.25 -3.57
CA ALA A 540 13.55 20.57 -3.97
C ALA A 540 13.62 21.56 -2.79
N SER A 541 14.22 22.71 -3.04
CA SER A 541 14.29 23.83 -2.08
C SER A 541 13.07 24.75 -2.16
N THR A 542 12.09 24.44 -3.01
CA THR A 542 10.90 25.27 -3.21
C THR A 542 10.02 25.22 -1.95
N VAL A 543 9.71 26.39 -1.41
CA VAL A 543 8.74 26.52 -0.32
C VAL A 543 7.33 26.46 -0.92
N VAL A 544 6.48 25.64 -0.29
CA VAL A 544 5.16 25.32 -0.83
C VAL A 544 4.04 25.57 0.17
N THR A 545 2.86 25.84 -0.38
CA THR A 545 1.59 25.92 0.36
C THR A 545 0.61 24.88 -0.19
N THR A 546 -0.39 24.52 0.61
CA THR A 546 -1.50 23.69 0.18
C THR A 546 -2.77 24.51 0.14
N PHE A 547 -3.45 24.53 -0.99
CA PHE A 547 -4.77 25.13 -1.13
C PHE A 547 -5.87 24.09 -1.01
N ILE A 548 -6.95 24.43 -0.34
CA ILE A 548 -8.22 23.70 -0.38
C ILE A 548 -9.24 24.55 -1.13
N ILE A 549 -9.65 24.03 -2.27
CA ILE A 549 -10.52 24.72 -3.23
C ILE A 549 -11.87 24.00 -3.27
N LYS A 550 -12.96 24.74 -3.16
CA LYS A 550 -14.32 24.26 -3.42
C LYS A 550 -14.71 24.61 -4.85
N THR A 551 -14.85 23.60 -5.68
CA THR A 551 -15.00 23.78 -7.13
C THR A 551 -16.42 24.18 -7.53
N GLY A 552 -16.55 24.95 -8.61
CA GLY A 552 -17.84 25.34 -9.19
C GLY A 552 -18.71 26.23 -8.29
N VAL A 553 -18.14 26.80 -7.24
CA VAL A 553 -18.80 27.77 -6.34
C VAL A 553 -18.01 29.06 -6.35
N PRO A 554 -18.53 30.17 -6.93
CA PRO A 554 -17.83 31.43 -6.94
C PRO A 554 -17.43 31.89 -5.54
N HIS A 555 -16.24 32.48 -5.40
CA HIS A 555 -15.76 32.96 -4.10
C HIS A 555 -16.60 34.12 -3.58
N PHE A 556 -17.00 35.02 -4.45
CA PHE A 556 -17.72 36.24 -4.10
C PHE A 556 -19.21 36.11 -4.34
N LYS A 557 -19.99 36.80 -3.50
CA LYS A 557 -21.44 36.93 -3.64
C LYS A 557 -21.75 37.71 -4.90
N LYS A 558 -22.64 37.18 -5.74
CA LYS A 558 -23.09 37.80 -6.98
C LYS A 558 -24.50 38.34 -6.81
N ILE A 559 -24.72 39.55 -7.32
CA ILE A 559 -26.06 40.13 -7.54
C ILE A 559 -26.64 39.55 -8.84
N ASN A 560 -25.79 39.45 -9.88
CA ASN A 560 -26.09 38.84 -11.18
C ASN A 560 -24.81 38.31 -11.83
N ASP A 561 -24.84 37.91 -13.11
CA ASP A 561 -23.68 37.30 -13.78
C ASP A 561 -22.47 38.22 -13.91
N THR A 562 -22.64 39.53 -13.83
CA THR A 562 -21.58 40.55 -14.03
C THR A 562 -21.30 41.39 -12.78
N GLU A 563 -22.22 41.42 -11.81
CA GLU A 563 -22.15 42.30 -10.65
C GLU A 563 -22.01 41.49 -9.35
N TYR A 564 -21.23 42.04 -8.42
CA TYR A 564 -20.98 41.46 -7.10
C TYR A 564 -21.55 42.36 -6.00
N GLU A 565 -21.90 41.73 -4.85
CA GLU A 565 -22.18 42.49 -3.64
C GLU A 565 -20.86 43.09 -3.14
N LEU A 566 -20.92 44.38 -2.73
CA LEU A 566 -19.76 45.09 -2.20
C LEU A 566 -19.97 45.44 -0.73
N ASP A 567 -18.89 45.47 0.01
CA ASP A 567 -18.84 45.97 1.40
C ASP A 567 -18.81 47.52 1.44
N GLY A 568 -18.69 48.06 2.65
CA GLY A 568 -18.62 49.51 2.86
C GLY A 568 -17.38 50.20 2.29
N GLU A 569 -16.35 49.42 1.92
CA GLU A 569 -15.09 49.91 1.30
C GLU A 569 -15.06 49.69 -0.21
N GLY A 570 -16.10 49.09 -0.78
CA GLY A 570 -16.23 48.82 -2.22
C GLY A 570 -15.53 47.53 -2.64
N ARG A 571 -15.15 46.66 -1.71
CA ARG A 571 -14.58 45.34 -2.00
C ARG A 571 -15.70 44.29 -2.16
N LYS A 572 -15.47 43.26 -2.98
CA LYS A 572 -16.41 42.15 -3.18
C LYS A 572 -16.57 41.35 -1.88
N ILE A 573 -17.80 41.03 -1.51
CA ILE A 573 -18.07 40.23 -0.29
C ILE A 573 -17.89 38.77 -0.60
N PRO A 574 -17.00 38.04 0.12
CA PRO A 574 -16.87 36.59 -0.04
C PRO A 574 -18.11 35.83 0.43
N ASN A 575 -18.39 34.68 -0.21
CA ASN A 575 -19.42 33.74 0.23
C ASN A 575 -19.00 33.01 1.52
N GLU A 576 -17.73 32.69 1.63
CA GLU A 576 -17.12 32.00 2.77
C GLU A 576 -15.76 32.64 3.08
N LYS A 577 -15.39 32.69 4.36
CA LYS A 577 -14.06 33.13 4.79
C LYS A 577 -13.03 32.05 4.47
N THR A 578 -11.79 32.46 4.32
CA THR A 578 -10.66 31.57 4.06
C THR A 578 -9.84 31.37 5.35
N TYR A 579 -9.48 30.11 5.61
CA TYR A 579 -8.64 29.74 6.76
C TYR A 579 -7.18 29.68 6.33
N LEU A 580 -6.33 30.53 6.90
CA LEU A 580 -4.89 30.54 6.65
C LEU A 580 -4.16 30.03 7.88
N MET A 581 -3.21 29.08 7.69
CA MET A 581 -2.53 28.42 8.80
C MET A 581 -1.04 28.19 8.54
N TYR A 582 -0.23 28.38 9.60
CA TYR A 582 1.21 28.14 9.63
C TYR A 582 1.52 26.71 10.05
N CYS A 583 1.94 25.87 9.10
CA CYS A 583 2.21 24.45 9.26
C CYS A 583 3.71 24.11 9.08
N LYS A 584 4.61 25.03 9.40
CA LYS A 584 6.06 24.83 9.16
C LYS A 584 6.76 23.89 10.13
N ASP A 585 6.21 23.65 11.33
CA ASP A 585 6.73 22.62 12.22
C ASP A 585 5.92 21.34 12.11
N ASP A 586 6.26 20.51 11.17
CA ASP A 586 5.60 19.24 10.90
C ASP A 586 6.18 18.04 11.67
N GLY A 587 7.09 18.28 12.61
CA GLY A 587 7.70 17.24 13.44
C GLY A 587 8.90 16.52 12.78
N TYR A 588 9.33 16.96 11.59
CA TYR A 588 10.46 16.37 10.86
C TYR A 588 11.68 17.31 10.83
N LYS A 589 12.84 16.73 10.55
CA LYS A 589 14.10 17.43 10.27
C LYS A 589 14.88 16.72 9.15
N ILE A 590 15.77 17.43 8.49
CA ILE A 590 16.68 16.85 7.51
C ILE A 590 17.94 16.37 8.23
N LEU A 591 18.28 15.09 8.08
CA LEU A 591 19.49 14.47 8.60
C LEU A 591 20.19 13.70 7.47
N LYS A 592 21.41 14.06 7.12
CA LYS A 592 22.18 13.42 6.03
C LYS A 592 21.38 13.26 4.73
N ASN A 593 20.73 14.31 4.29
CA ASN A 593 19.88 14.36 3.08
C ASN A 593 18.58 13.53 3.15
N THR A 594 18.23 12.96 4.30
CA THR A 594 17.00 12.24 4.52
C THR A 594 16.12 12.98 5.52
N ARG A 595 14.82 12.99 5.26
CA ARG A 595 13.81 13.58 6.15
C ARG A 595 13.42 12.55 7.21
N VAL A 596 13.67 12.86 8.48
CA VAL A 596 13.39 11.97 9.62
C VAL A 596 12.56 12.67 10.68
N GLU A 597 11.70 11.94 11.37
CA GLU A 597 10.96 12.49 12.52
C GLU A 597 11.92 12.97 13.62
N LYS A 598 11.64 14.13 14.20
CA LYS A 598 12.37 14.66 15.37
C LYS A 598 12.19 13.75 16.60
N LYS A 599 10.98 13.19 16.75
CA LYS A 599 10.59 12.24 17.79
C LYS A 599 9.50 11.33 17.19
N LYS A 600 9.55 10.03 17.48
CA LYS A 600 8.58 9.03 16.98
C LYS A 600 7.14 9.46 17.30
N GLY A 601 6.32 9.53 16.26
CA GLY A 601 4.89 9.91 16.34
C GLY A 601 4.60 11.41 16.36
N LEU A 602 5.62 12.28 16.42
CA LEU A 602 5.43 13.73 16.47
C LEU A 602 4.78 14.27 15.18
N GLY A 603 5.14 13.72 14.03
CA GLY A 603 4.52 14.12 12.75
C GLY A 603 3.02 13.85 12.73
N LYS A 604 2.59 12.69 13.22
CA LYS A 604 1.17 12.34 13.35
C LYS A 604 0.43 13.28 14.34
N GLU A 605 1.06 13.61 15.45
CA GLU A 605 0.52 14.53 16.45
C GLU A 605 0.30 15.94 15.85
N LYS A 606 1.30 16.46 15.12
CA LYS A 606 1.20 17.78 14.45
C LYS A 606 0.07 17.81 13.43
N ILE A 607 -0.02 16.80 12.57
CA ILE A 607 -1.09 16.70 11.57
C ILE A 607 -2.48 16.65 12.22
N ASN A 608 -2.65 15.86 13.28
CA ASN A 608 -3.92 15.79 13.98
C ASN A 608 -4.30 17.13 14.62
N SER A 609 -3.32 17.87 15.17
CA SER A 609 -3.54 19.23 15.69
C SER A 609 -4.00 20.18 14.58
N TRP A 610 -3.32 20.19 13.42
CA TRP A 610 -3.69 21.05 12.30
C TRP A 610 -5.10 20.75 11.74
N LEU A 611 -5.44 19.47 11.64
CA LEU A 611 -6.78 19.04 11.22
C LEU A 611 -7.85 19.51 12.21
N SER A 612 -7.62 19.36 13.51
CA SER A 612 -8.53 19.81 14.56
C SER A 612 -8.71 21.33 14.50
N ASP A 613 -7.63 22.09 14.41
CA ASP A 613 -7.66 23.55 14.32
C ASP A 613 -8.44 24.02 13.06
N TYR A 614 -8.22 23.35 11.93
CA TYR A 614 -8.97 23.64 10.69
C TYR A 614 -10.46 23.30 10.81
N GLN A 615 -10.82 22.15 11.35
CA GLN A 615 -12.21 21.72 11.51
C GLN A 615 -12.99 22.67 12.43
N THR A 616 -12.39 23.08 13.54
CA THR A 616 -13.00 24.01 14.50
C THR A 616 -12.86 25.50 14.13
N LYS A 617 -12.10 25.80 13.05
CA LYS A 617 -11.74 27.18 12.66
C LYS A 617 -11.09 27.94 13.81
N THR A 618 -10.29 27.24 14.61
CA THR A 618 -9.55 27.87 15.73
C THR A 618 -8.55 28.87 15.17
N THR A 619 -8.58 30.09 15.71
CA THR A 619 -7.65 31.16 15.30
C THR A 619 -6.64 31.44 16.42
N ASP A 620 -5.39 31.59 16.02
CA ASP A 620 -4.29 32.00 16.88
C ASP A 620 -3.46 33.05 16.12
N PRO A 621 -3.35 34.29 16.60
CA PRO A 621 -2.63 35.36 15.91
C PRO A 621 -1.18 35.01 15.51
N LEU A 622 -0.59 33.98 16.13
CA LEU A 622 0.76 33.49 15.83
C LEU A 622 0.78 32.34 14.84
N LYS A 623 -0.38 31.74 14.51
CA LYS A 623 -0.45 30.52 13.69
C LYS A 623 -1.53 30.51 12.64
N SER A 624 -2.70 31.12 12.91
CA SER A 624 -3.86 30.95 12.04
C SER A 624 -4.84 32.12 12.12
N VAL A 625 -5.45 32.40 10.98
CA VAL A 625 -6.54 33.40 10.86
C VAL A 625 -7.68 32.83 10.02
N TYR A 626 -8.89 33.37 10.25
CA TYR A 626 -10.09 33.04 9.47
C TYR A 626 -10.72 34.33 8.98
N ILE A 627 -10.39 34.73 7.75
CA ILE A 627 -10.59 36.07 7.21
C ILE A 627 -11.23 36.05 5.82
N ASP A 628 -11.77 37.18 5.41
CA ASP A 628 -12.14 37.45 4.04
C ASP A 628 -10.87 37.73 3.23
N ILE A 629 -10.76 37.11 2.04
CA ILE A 629 -9.64 37.32 1.10
C ILE A 629 -10.15 37.78 -0.25
N HIS A 630 -9.29 38.44 -1.02
CA HIS A 630 -9.56 38.95 -2.35
C HIS A 630 -8.45 38.57 -3.34
N GLU A 631 -8.64 38.93 -4.61
CA GLU A 631 -7.73 38.57 -5.67
C GLU A 631 -6.35 39.23 -5.55
N ASP A 632 -6.30 40.41 -4.93
CA ASP A 632 -5.09 41.22 -4.69
C ASP A 632 -4.43 40.96 -3.34
N ASP A 633 -5.06 40.18 -2.46
CA ASP A 633 -4.51 39.84 -1.16
C ASP A 633 -3.42 38.74 -1.28
N GLU A 634 -2.54 38.66 -0.30
CA GLU A 634 -1.67 37.49 -0.12
C GLU A 634 -2.44 36.36 0.56
N TRP A 635 -2.33 35.13 0.02
CA TRP A 635 -3.01 33.95 0.54
C TRP A 635 -2.13 33.11 1.45
N LEU A 636 -1.12 33.74 2.06
CA LEU A 636 -0.22 33.15 3.05
C LEU A 636 -0.52 33.71 4.44
N ILE A 637 -0.51 32.84 5.44
CA ILE A 637 -0.69 33.26 6.84
C ILE A 637 0.38 34.25 7.29
N GLU A 638 1.58 34.18 6.73
CA GLU A 638 2.72 35.03 7.07
C GLU A 638 2.43 36.53 6.88
N ALA A 639 1.52 36.89 5.99
CA ALA A 639 1.08 38.27 5.79
C ALA A 639 0.20 38.79 6.93
N TYR A 640 -0.39 37.90 7.74
CA TYR A 640 -1.38 38.24 8.78
C TYR A 640 -0.94 37.86 10.20
N MET A 641 0.16 37.11 10.34
CA MET A 641 0.69 36.71 11.65
C MET A 641 1.22 37.89 12.44
N LYS A 642 0.99 37.85 13.73
CA LYS A 642 1.72 38.74 14.66
C LYS A 642 3.10 38.14 14.93
N THR A 643 4.10 39.02 15.07
CA THR A 643 5.44 38.60 15.50
C THR A 643 5.41 38.29 17.00
N ASP A 644 5.84 37.07 17.33
CA ASP A 644 6.02 36.68 18.75
C ASP A 644 7.37 37.18 19.27
N TYR A 645 7.32 38.19 20.10
CA TYR A 645 8.50 38.73 20.77
C TYR A 645 8.75 38.09 22.12
N SER A 646 7.86 37.23 22.61
CA SER A 646 7.96 36.63 23.95
C SER A 646 9.12 35.67 24.13
N THR A 647 9.62 35.15 23.02
CA THR A 647 10.76 34.20 22.98
C THR A 647 12.11 34.90 22.84
N LEU A 648 12.13 36.21 22.57
CA LEU A 648 13.38 36.97 22.43
C LEU A 648 13.91 37.38 23.81
N SER A 649 15.20 37.12 23.99
CA SER A 649 15.95 37.54 25.15
C SER A 649 16.74 38.81 24.84
N GLU A 650 17.21 39.49 25.88
CA GLU A 650 18.11 40.66 25.75
C GLU A 650 19.37 40.32 24.94
N SER A 651 19.87 39.07 25.10
CA SER A 651 21.03 38.58 24.35
C SER A 651 20.79 38.50 22.84
N ASP A 652 19.56 38.20 22.39
CA ASP A 652 19.23 38.12 20.96
C ASP A 652 19.26 39.49 20.29
N PHE A 653 18.79 40.50 21.02
CA PHE A 653 18.91 41.91 20.58
C PHE A 653 20.35 42.38 20.54
N GLU A 654 21.15 42.07 21.57
CA GLU A 654 22.57 42.42 21.62
C GLU A 654 23.34 41.75 20.46
N GLU A 655 23.07 40.45 20.17
CA GLU A 655 23.69 39.75 19.09
C GLU A 655 23.30 40.37 17.74
N THR A 656 22.04 40.70 17.54
CA THR A 656 21.55 41.35 16.33
C THR A 656 22.22 42.72 16.11
N ILE A 657 22.33 43.52 17.15
CA ILE A 657 23.02 44.81 17.09
C ILE A 657 24.49 44.62 16.76
N ARG A 658 25.17 43.67 17.39
CA ARG A 658 26.57 43.36 17.17
C ARG A 658 26.82 42.87 15.72
N ASN A 659 25.96 42.05 15.20
CA ASN A 659 26.01 41.56 13.81
C ASN A 659 25.77 42.70 12.82
N TYR A 660 24.85 43.60 13.10
CA TYR A 660 24.56 44.77 12.25
C TYR A 660 25.74 45.75 12.22
N TYR A 661 26.35 46.07 13.40
CA TYR A 661 27.55 46.90 13.44
C TYR A 661 28.73 46.22 12.68
N SER A 662 28.89 44.92 12.82
CA SER A 662 29.90 44.15 12.10
C SER A 662 29.71 44.24 10.57
N TYR A 663 28.42 44.16 10.14
CA TYR A 663 28.04 44.36 8.72
C TYR A 663 28.38 45.77 8.22
N LEU A 664 28.02 46.81 9.00
CA LEU A 664 28.28 48.19 8.64
C LEU A 664 29.81 48.46 8.49
N ILE A 665 30.61 47.99 9.45
CA ILE A 665 32.05 48.12 9.43
C ILE A 665 32.65 47.39 8.21
N LYS A 666 32.21 46.14 7.97
CA LYS A 666 32.71 45.34 6.86
C LYS A 666 32.38 45.97 5.49
N ASN A 667 31.29 46.67 5.37
CA ASN A 667 30.85 47.33 4.15
C ASN A 667 31.23 48.82 4.10
N ARG A 668 32.08 49.30 5.04
CA ARG A 668 32.53 50.71 5.14
C ARG A 668 31.37 51.71 5.15
N ARG A 669 30.29 51.39 5.85
CA ARG A 669 29.09 52.24 5.97
C ARG A 669 29.05 52.95 7.34
N VAL A 670 30.03 52.72 8.20
CA VAL A 670 30.35 53.44 9.42
C VAL A 670 31.84 53.73 9.46
#